data_a2ebf73b461ad621024960fc6f70a2be
#
_entry.id   a2ebf73b461ad621024960fc6f70a2be
#
_cell.length_a   1.000
_cell.length_b   1.000
_cell.length_c   1.000
_cell.angle_alpha   90.00
_cell.angle_beta   90.00
_cell.angle_gamma   90.00
#
_symmetry.space_group_name_H-M   'P 1'
#
loop_
_entity.id
_entity.type
_entity.pdbx_description
1 polymer ?
#
loop_
_entity_poly.entity_id
_entity_poly.type
_entity_poly.pdbx_seq_one_letter_code
_entity_poly.pdbx_strand_id
1 'polypeptide(L)'
;MRYTITQSRLLYVLSINDRKHQGLLKIGEVFVDNDIADSKIRQELGKAVRAVLDARPYMQGVSYHIEYVECTTYDQDSKCYKADDVYRTLRAMDIPSKTLGKYKDPTTGQTEDADIWFACTIFDIQDVISKIKQGKGAGHGAIKFRPEQEKAIHDTVEYFQKEFKDPNKGKHYLWNAKMRFGKTLSGLEVAKRCGYRSTLIITHRPVVDKGWHDDFAKIFRTPEALADYHAKGLEPAYGRRMMDDNDSQGDFYTLTNEVDAGKKILVFFVSMQYLRLSQFVGGKERNFDPLKRAIMEYDWDFVMVDEAHEGIDAAAGVRVMNKLKKENTRILSLSGTPFNLLDKYEESEIYTWDYVMEQRAKLFWDEHHYGDPNPYADLPRMQILTFTLPKMLRDQAIQNNEVFKFHEFFRVYTEEDKLQLQKLIDNEPNVIKKAEYQAELAKVKIDKFVHEKAINRFLDKLVEESDTSLYPFSSDVFREHFRHTFWLLPGVKEAAALEQLLRKHEVFSEMFHIINAAGDGNIEDKNGSALADVLDNIRGNAKKNITKKDYTITLSCGKLTTGVSVPEWTAVLCMKGSENTPAANYMQTIFRVQTHAVLEGRQKSDCYVFDFAPDRALTAVAETAKMAVYAQTEKGKKQMKLTKKKEEEHLAAFIKLCPVLSMDEGEMGKHFSATQIFEKLSNVYIERAVRSGYADNSLYNPDQLMNLSPEQEKALGDVHDLLGSMPNAWKPEKINVNKNGLGDADAEQIKYIYYLSKSEVLPPRPSMAAKFDDNGMPTTEDEVWSDVMCAPVELFPYLFVSHSQLVNGEWSSFSNPVLWKKWENKEKDDKTAEAK
;
A
#
# COMPACT_ATOMS: atom_id res chain seq x y z
N MET A 1 8.14 20.11 16.37
CA MET A 1 6.97 19.45 15.79
C MET A 1 6.31 18.66 16.89
N ARG A 2 5.00 18.67 17.03
CA ARG A 2 4.29 17.79 17.96
C ARG A 2 3.64 16.69 17.14
N TYR A 3 3.77 15.46 17.57
CA TYR A 3 2.95 14.38 17.02
C TYR A 3 1.50 14.57 17.46
N THR A 4 0.58 14.42 16.53
CA THR A 4 -0.85 14.36 16.83
C THR A 4 -1.34 13.00 16.36
N ILE A 5 -1.89 12.20 17.26
CA ILE A 5 -2.44 10.88 16.94
C ILE A 5 -3.95 10.89 16.99
N THR A 6 -4.49 11.56 18.00
CA THR A 6 -5.93 11.62 18.24
C THR A 6 -6.39 13.05 18.39
N GLN A 7 -7.61 13.29 17.95
CA GLN A 7 -8.34 14.55 18.19
C GLN A 7 -9.69 14.25 18.77
N SER A 8 -10.20 15.19 19.54
CA SER A 8 -11.56 15.13 20.09
C SER A 8 -12.55 15.70 19.11
N ARG A 9 -13.70 15.03 18.95
CA ARG A 9 -14.80 15.46 18.10
C ARG A 9 -15.79 16.28 18.92
N LEU A 10 -16.09 17.48 18.46
CA LEU A 10 -17.14 18.33 19.00
C LEU A 10 -18.31 18.38 18.02
N LEU A 11 -19.52 18.13 18.51
CA LEU A 11 -20.76 18.44 17.80
C LEU A 11 -21.10 19.90 18.06
N TYR A 12 -21.50 20.61 17.03
CA TYR A 12 -22.08 21.96 17.16
C TYR A 12 -23.42 22.04 16.48
N VAL A 13 -24.23 22.97 16.99
CA VAL A 13 -25.50 23.42 16.38
C VAL A 13 -25.41 24.91 16.19
N LEU A 14 -25.71 25.38 14.99
CA LEU A 14 -25.73 26.81 14.71
C LEU A 14 -27.02 27.26 14.00
N SER A 15 -27.32 28.54 14.15
CA SER A 15 -28.39 29.25 13.43
C SER A 15 -27.79 30.42 12.63
N ILE A 16 -28.45 30.77 11.53
CA ILE A 16 -28.16 31.96 10.73
C ILE A 16 -29.43 32.82 10.67
N ASN A 17 -29.33 34.08 11.05
CA ASN A 17 -30.45 34.99 11.12
C ASN A 17 -30.71 35.70 9.77
N ASP A 18 -31.14 34.91 8.77
CA ASP A 18 -31.57 35.45 7.47
C ASP A 18 -32.89 34.77 7.02
N ARG A 19 -33.44 35.25 5.91
CA ARG A 19 -34.71 34.70 5.36
C ARG A 19 -34.60 33.27 4.85
N LYS A 20 -33.40 32.85 4.39
CA LYS A 20 -33.17 31.53 3.83
C LYS A 20 -33.15 30.45 4.91
N HIS A 21 -32.61 30.78 6.09
CA HIS A 21 -32.35 29.88 7.21
C HIS A 21 -33.34 30.04 8.36
N GLN A 22 -34.38 30.87 8.21
CA GLN A 22 -35.35 31.13 9.27
C GLN A 22 -36.03 29.84 9.77
N GLY A 23 -35.93 29.56 11.06
CA GLY A 23 -36.50 28.37 11.69
C GLY A 23 -35.74 27.08 11.40
N LEU A 24 -34.50 27.16 10.87
CA LEU A 24 -33.64 26.04 10.56
C LEU A 24 -32.39 26.04 11.45
N LEU A 25 -31.95 24.85 11.84
CA LEU A 25 -30.71 24.63 12.56
C LEU A 25 -29.75 23.78 11.73
N LYS A 26 -28.48 24.16 11.73
CA LYS A 26 -27.38 23.40 11.14
C LYS A 26 -26.68 22.60 12.23
N ILE A 27 -26.48 21.32 11.98
CA ILE A 27 -25.73 20.42 12.87
C ILE A 27 -24.48 20.02 12.13
N GLY A 28 -23.32 20.15 12.78
CA GLY A 28 -22.06 19.74 12.19
C GLY A 28 -21.08 19.27 13.25
N GLU A 29 -19.90 18.90 12.80
CA GLU A 29 -18.82 18.45 13.69
C GLU A 29 -17.49 19.10 13.32
N VAL A 30 -16.67 19.29 14.33
CA VAL A 30 -15.28 19.74 14.19
C VAL A 30 -14.36 18.89 15.05
N PHE A 31 -13.09 18.83 14.65
CA PHE A 31 -12.05 18.18 15.42
C PHE A 31 -11.17 19.22 16.08
N VAL A 32 -10.87 19.04 17.35
CA VAL A 32 -10.06 19.93 18.16
C VAL A 32 -9.00 19.15 18.94
N ASP A 33 -7.99 19.84 19.41
CA ASP A 33 -6.99 19.25 20.27
C ASP A 33 -7.64 18.73 21.56
N ASN A 34 -7.11 17.64 22.08
CA ASN A 34 -7.70 16.94 23.22
C ASN A 34 -7.79 17.84 24.48
N ASP A 35 -6.77 18.66 24.73
CA ASP A 35 -6.72 19.58 25.88
C ASP A 35 -7.93 20.54 25.90
N ILE A 36 -8.37 20.97 24.73
CA ILE A 36 -9.55 21.85 24.60
C ILE A 36 -10.81 21.09 24.99
N ALA A 37 -10.96 19.87 24.53
CA ALA A 37 -12.13 19.02 24.82
C ALA A 37 -12.17 18.60 26.31
N ASP A 38 -11.01 18.35 26.89
CA ASP A 38 -10.86 17.92 28.29
C ASP A 38 -11.23 19.03 29.29
N SER A 39 -11.15 20.30 28.90
CA SER A 39 -11.61 21.42 29.72
C SER A 39 -13.10 21.33 30.07
N LYS A 40 -13.92 20.73 29.19
CA LYS A 40 -15.39 20.61 29.30
C LYS A 40 -16.13 21.95 29.52
N ILE A 41 -15.42 23.05 29.43
CA ILE A 41 -15.98 24.40 29.61
C ILE A 41 -16.68 24.79 28.31
N ARG A 42 -18.00 24.85 28.33
CA ARG A 42 -18.84 25.15 27.15
C ARG A 42 -18.40 26.42 26.40
N GLN A 43 -17.95 27.42 27.11
CA GLN A 43 -17.45 28.67 26.49
C GLN A 43 -16.14 28.45 25.70
N GLU A 44 -15.23 27.62 26.19
CA GLU A 44 -13.99 27.29 25.50
C GLU A 44 -14.24 26.40 24.28
N LEU A 45 -15.11 25.40 24.43
CA LEU A 45 -15.54 24.57 23.32
C LEU A 45 -16.20 25.41 22.20
N GLY A 46 -17.05 26.36 22.59
CA GLY A 46 -17.70 27.30 21.65
C GLY A 46 -16.68 28.21 20.94
N LYS A 47 -15.65 28.68 21.63
CA LYS A 47 -14.54 29.45 21.02
C LYS A 47 -13.76 28.60 20.02
N ALA A 48 -13.46 27.35 20.37
CA ALA A 48 -12.75 26.43 19.49
C ALA A 48 -13.53 26.11 18.22
N VAL A 49 -14.84 25.81 18.36
CA VAL A 49 -15.75 25.64 17.23
C VAL A 49 -15.75 26.88 16.33
N ARG A 50 -15.88 28.06 16.92
CA ARG A 50 -15.88 29.32 16.17
C ARG A 50 -14.58 29.52 15.40
N ALA A 51 -13.43 29.27 16.02
CA ALA A 51 -12.13 29.40 15.37
C ALA A 51 -12.01 28.50 14.14
N VAL A 52 -12.54 27.28 14.22
CA VAL A 52 -12.55 26.35 13.08
C VAL A 52 -13.52 26.79 12.00
N LEU A 53 -14.73 27.23 12.37
CA LEU A 53 -15.74 27.66 11.42
C LEU A 53 -15.33 28.95 10.68
N ASP A 54 -14.82 29.95 11.39
CA ASP A 54 -14.38 31.21 10.80
C ASP A 54 -13.22 31.04 9.81
N ALA A 55 -12.43 29.98 9.95
CA ALA A 55 -11.38 29.62 9.00
C ALA A 55 -11.91 28.97 7.71
N ARG A 56 -13.18 28.50 7.70
CA ARG A 56 -13.76 27.83 6.52
C ARG A 56 -14.20 28.83 5.47
N PRO A 57 -13.86 28.64 4.18
CA PRO A 57 -14.19 29.61 3.11
C PRO A 57 -15.69 29.95 3.03
N TYR A 58 -16.56 28.95 3.18
CA TYR A 58 -18.02 29.16 3.09
C TYR A 58 -18.66 29.89 4.28
N MET A 59 -17.92 30.02 5.39
CA MET A 59 -18.37 30.79 6.58
C MET A 59 -17.83 32.23 6.59
N GLN A 60 -16.93 32.58 5.66
CA GLN A 60 -16.40 33.93 5.60
C GLN A 60 -17.50 34.96 5.28
N GLY A 61 -17.64 35.95 6.17
CA GLY A 61 -18.67 36.98 6.04
C GLY A 61 -20.10 36.54 6.43
N VAL A 62 -20.28 35.32 6.90
CA VAL A 62 -21.55 34.81 7.40
C VAL A 62 -21.71 35.15 8.89
N SER A 63 -22.83 35.81 9.26
CA SER A 63 -23.17 36.04 10.68
C SER A 63 -23.98 34.86 11.18
N TYR A 64 -23.42 34.08 12.10
CA TYR A 64 -24.06 32.91 12.71
C TYR A 64 -24.01 32.95 14.23
N HIS A 65 -24.88 32.19 14.87
CA HIS A 65 -24.90 31.97 16.30
C HIS A 65 -24.71 30.49 16.61
N ILE A 66 -23.82 30.16 17.57
CA ILE A 66 -23.66 28.80 18.05
C ILE A 66 -24.66 28.56 19.18
N GLU A 67 -25.69 27.79 18.89
CA GLU A 67 -26.77 27.46 19.81
C GLU A 67 -26.37 26.41 20.84
N TYR A 68 -25.54 25.43 20.39
CA TYR A 68 -25.15 24.32 21.23
C TYR A 68 -23.78 23.79 20.80
N VAL A 69 -22.99 23.28 21.77
CA VAL A 69 -21.73 22.56 21.56
C VAL A 69 -21.53 21.56 22.67
N GLU A 70 -21.09 20.37 22.29
CA GLU A 70 -20.60 19.37 23.26
C GLU A 70 -19.54 18.44 22.64
N CYS A 71 -18.74 17.79 23.52
CA CYS A 71 -17.86 16.70 23.12
C CYS A 71 -18.71 15.47 22.82
N THR A 72 -18.47 14.79 21.70
CA THR A 72 -19.25 13.62 21.28
C THR A 72 -18.90 12.35 22.05
N THR A 73 -17.79 12.36 22.78
CA THR A 73 -17.40 11.25 23.66
C THR A 73 -18.23 11.29 24.94
N TYR A 74 -18.85 10.16 25.26
CA TYR A 74 -19.76 10.06 26.38
C TYR A 74 -19.63 8.76 27.11
N ASP A 75 -19.47 8.41 28.14
CA ASP A 75 -19.35 7.14 28.86
C ASP A 75 -17.89 6.84 29.28
N GLN A 76 -17.78 6.10 30.36
CA GLN A 76 -16.49 5.60 30.86
C GLN A 76 -15.84 4.62 29.89
N ASP A 77 -16.64 3.94 29.04
CA ASP A 77 -16.17 3.07 27.96
C ASP A 77 -15.73 3.83 26.70
N SER A 78 -15.62 5.15 26.78
CA SER A 78 -15.17 5.99 25.68
C SER A 78 -15.99 5.88 24.39
N LYS A 79 -17.31 5.67 24.52
CA LYS A 79 -18.23 5.68 23.40
C LYS A 79 -18.34 7.08 22.83
N CYS A 80 -18.47 7.18 21.53
CA CYS A 80 -18.70 8.45 20.85
C CYS A 80 -19.79 8.31 19.78
N TYR A 81 -20.46 9.42 19.48
CA TYR A 81 -21.42 9.53 18.39
C TYR A 81 -20.94 10.57 17.36
N LYS A 82 -21.60 10.62 16.21
CA LYS A 82 -21.26 11.49 15.09
C LYS A 82 -22.45 12.37 14.72
N ALA A 83 -22.19 13.45 14.00
CA ALA A 83 -23.28 14.28 13.44
C ALA A 83 -24.21 13.46 12.51
N ASP A 84 -23.68 12.47 11.79
CA ASP A 84 -24.47 11.55 10.96
C ASP A 84 -25.47 10.72 11.78
N ASP A 85 -25.13 10.31 13.00
CA ASP A 85 -26.03 9.59 13.90
C ASP A 85 -27.22 10.48 14.31
N VAL A 86 -26.95 11.77 14.53
CA VAL A 86 -27.98 12.79 14.83
C VAL A 86 -28.87 13.00 13.60
N TYR A 87 -28.29 13.17 12.40
CA TYR A 87 -29.04 13.30 11.15
C TYR A 87 -29.99 12.13 10.91
N ARG A 88 -29.51 10.90 11.08
CA ARG A 88 -30.31 9.68 10.90
C ARG A 88 -31.43 9.58 11.91
N THR A 89 -31.16 9.92 13.16
CA THR A 89 -32.15 9.84 14.22
C THR A 89 -33.22 10.92 14.06
N LEU A 90 -32.86 12.14 13.67
CA LEU A 90 -33.84 13.21 13.35
C LEU A 90 -34.75 12.78 12.20
N ARG A 91 -34.21 12.22 11.13
CA ARG A 91 -34.99 11.69 9.99
C ARG A 91 -35.93 10.56 10.42
N ALA A 92 -35.45 9.65 11.26
CA ALA A 92 -36.27 8.54 11.79
C ALA A 92 -37.41 9.01 12.71
N MET A 93 -37.32 10.24 13.22
CA MET A 93 -38.36 10.90 13.97
C MET A 93 -39.24 11.81 13.11
N ASP A 94 -39.15 11.71 11.78
CA ASP A 94 -39.88 12.49 10.78
C ASP A 94 -39.66 14.01 10.93
N ILE A 95 -38.53 14.44 11.50
CA ILE A 95 -38.19 15.86 11.60
C ILE A 95 -37.79 16.38 10.21
N PRO A 96 -38.50 17.42 9.72
CA PRO A 96 -38.25 17.90 8.35
C PRO A 96 -36.84 18.46 8.17
N SER A 97 -36.19 18.07 7.06
CA SER A 97 -34.95 18.68 6.63
C SER A 97 -35.15 19.48 5.35
N LYS A 98 -34.33 20.51 5.16
CA LYS A 98 -34.31 21.33 3.95
C LYS A 98 -32.89 21.33 3.40
N THR A 99 -32.75 20.96 2.12
CA THR A 99 -31.52 21.04 1.37
C THR A 99 -31.43 22.40 0.69
N LEU A 100 -30.40 23.18 0.98
CA LEU A 100 -30.23 24.54 0.46
C LEU A 100 -29.20 24.63 -0.68
N GLY A 101 -28.48 23.58 -0.92
CA GLY A 101 -27.46 23.47 -1.98
C GLY A 101 -27.45 22.11 -2.65
N LYS A 102 -26.75 22.03 -3.79
CA LYS A 102 -26.41 20.80 -4.48
C LYS A 102 -24.95 20.87 -4.91
N TYR A 103 -24.26 19.77 -4.76
CA TYR A 103 -22.88 19.65 -5.19
C TYR A 103 -22.76 18.62 -6.30
N LYS A 104 -22.12 18.99 -7.40
CA LYS A 104 -21.74 18.05 -8.45
C LYS A 104 -20.26 17.73 -8.29
N ASP A 105 -19.97 16.52 -7.85
CA ASP A 105 -18.59 16.06 -7.70
C ASP A 105 -17.89 15.98 -9.07
N PRO A 106 -16.80 16.73 -9.28
CA PRO A 106 -16.09 16.74 -10.55
C PRO A 106 -15.40 15.39 -10.85
N THR A 107 -15.11 14.60 -9.81
CA THR A 107 -14.44 13.30 -9.97
C THR A 107 -15.43 12.21 -10.35
N THR A 108 -16.60 12.21 -9.71
CA THR A 108 -17.63 11.19 -9.91
C THR A 108 -18.70 11.60 -10.91
N GLY A 109 -18.85 12.90 -11.17
CA GLY A 109 -19.92 13.46 -11.99
C GLY A 109 -21.31 13.38 -11.35
N GLN A 110 -21.43 12.81 -10.16
CA GLN A 110 -22.68 12.68 -9.43
C GLN A 110 -23.10 14.01 -8.79
N THR A 111 -24.42 14.23 -8.69
CA THR A 111 -24.99 15.39 -8.00
C THR A 111 -25.59 14.94 -6.69
N GLU A 112 -25.10 15.50 -5.60
CA GLU A 112 -25.55 15.20 -4.25
C GLU A 112 -26.24 16.40 -3.60
N ASP A 113 -27.11 16.10 -2.67
CA ASP A 113 -27.69 17.13 -1.79
C ASP A 113 -26.61 17.63 -0.82
N ALA A 114 -26.49 18.94 -0.71
CA ALA A 114 -25.53 19.62 0.15
C ALA A 114 -26.23 20.74 0.93
N ASP A 115 -25.60 21.20 2.01
CA ASP A 115 -26.16 22.26 2.85
C ASP A 115 -27.51 21.86 3.46
N ILE A 116 -27.50 20.75 4.22
CA ILE A 116 -28.71 20.18 4.84
C ILE A 116 -28.96 20.84 6.18
N TRP A 117 -30.18 21.37 6.36
CA TRP A 117 -30.67 22.02 7.57
C TRP A 117 -31.91 21.30 8.09
N PHE A 118 -32.16 21.38 9.39
CA PHE A 118 -33.32 20.77 10.03
C PHE A 118 -34.27 21.82 10.59
N ALA A 119 -35.56 21.66 10.32
CA ALA A 119 -36.64 22.50 10.91
C ALA A 119 -37.00 21.93 12.28
N CYS A 120 -36.19 22.22 13.28
CA CYS A 120 -36.31 21.71 14.63
C CYS A 120 -35.87 22.74 15.66
N THR A 121 -36.11 22.45 16.93
CA THR A 121 -35.61 23.22 18.06
C THR A 121 -34.33 22.60 18.64
N ILE A 122 -33.61 23.37 19.44
CA ILE A 122 -32.43 22.83 20.16
C ILE A 122 -32.81 21.69 21.12
N PHE A 123 -34.04 21.73 21.68
CA PHE A 123 -34.54 20.67 22.56
C PHE A 123 -34.73 19.34 21.81
N ASP A 124 -35.21 19.38 20.56
CA ASP A 124 -35.31 18.19 19.71
C ASP A 124 -33.95 17.55 19.49
N ILE A 125 -32.92 18.36 19.22
CA ILE A 125 -31.55 17.88 19.03
C ILE A 125 -31.00 17.29 20.33
N GLN A 126 -31.19 17.92 21.46
CA GLN A 126 -30.74 17.41 22.76
C GLN A 126 -31.44 16.09 23.12
N ASP A 127 -32.74 15.95 22.82
CA ASP A 127 -33.48 14.70 23.02
C ASP A 127 -32.91 13.58 22.13
N VAL A 128 -32.66 13.88 20.85
CA VAL A 128 -32.02 12.95 19.91
C VAL A 128 -30.64 12.50 20.43
N ILE A 129 -29.79 13.43 20.86
CA ILE A 129 -28.47 13.10 21.43
C ILE A 129 -28.63 12.22 22.67
N SER A 130 -29.59 12.53 23.55
CA SER A 130 -29.87 11.72 24.72
C SER A 130 -30.30 10.30 24.35
N LYS A 131 -31.14 10.12 23.32
CA LYS A 131 -31.56 8.81 22.80
C LYS A 131 -30.37 8.05 22.23
N ILE A 132 -29.50 8.71 21.49
CA ILE A 132 -28.28 8.09 20.95
C ILE A 132 -27.37 7.59 22.08
N LYS A 133 -27.15 8.41 23.11
CA LYS A 133 -26.34 8.05 24.29
C LYS A 133 -26.92 6.87 25.07
N GLN A 134 -28.24 6.68 25.04
CA GLN A 134 -28.95 5.56 25.63
C GLN A 134 -29.02 4.31 24.73
N GLY A 135 -28.39 4.35 23.52
CA GLY A 135 -28.48 3.25 22.55
C GLY A 135 -29.83 3.13 21.83
N LYS A 136 -30.68 4.17 21.93
CA LYS A 136 -32.00 4.25 21.31
C LYS A 136 -32.03 5.12 20.05
N GLY A 137 -30.87 5.52 19.56
CA GLY A 137 -30.74 6.21 18.27
C GLY A 137 -31.16 5.32 17.10
N ALA A 138 -31.46 5.93 15.97
CA ALA A 138 -31.77 5.18 14.76
C ALA A 138 -30.56 4.30 14.36
N GLY A 139 -30.82 3.03 14.13
CA GLY A 139 -29.82 2.08 13.65
C GLY A 139 -29.28 2.49 12.27
N HIS A 140 -28.22 1.84 11.83
CA HIS A 140 -27.78 1.96 10.46
C HIS A 140 -28.86 1.37 9.55
N GLY A 141 -29.51 2.23 8.75
CA GLY A 141 -30.44 1.80 7.69
C GLY A 141 -29.68 1.10 6.53
N ALA A 142 -30.27 1.12 5.34
CA ALA A 142 -29.60 0.66 4.14
C ALA A 142 -28.21 1.30 3.98
N ILE A 143 -27.25 0.52 3.49
CA ILE A 143 -25.88 0.99 3.28
C ILE A 143 -25.90 2.20 2.35
N LYS A 144 -25.36 3.31 2.79
CA LYS A 144 -25.07 4.45 1.94
C LYS A 144 -23.62 4.36 1.50
N PHE A 145 -23.43 4.07 0.21
CA PHE A 145 -22.09 4.10 -0.38
C PHE A 145 -21.54 5.53 -0.44
N ARG A 146 -20.25 5.68 -0.25
CA ARG A 146 -19.58 6.97 -0.49
C ARG A 146 -19.58 7.29 -1.99
N PRO A 147 -19.46 8.57 -2.38
CA PRO A 147 -19.53 8.97 -3.80
C PRO A 147 -18.63 8.17 -4.73
N GLU A 148 -17.38 7.94 -4.33
CA GLU A 148 -16.43 7.15 -5.12
C GLU A 148 -16.80 5.66 -5.21
N GLN A 149 -17.37 5.10 -4.16
CA GLN A 149 -17.86 3.72 -4.18
C GLN A 149 -19.06 3.60 -5.12
N GLU A 150 -19.99 4.53 -5.03
CA GLU A 150 -21.18 4.60 -5.90
C GLU A 150 -20.77 4.73 -7.37
N LYS A 151 -19.79 5.61 -7.64
CA LYS A 151 -19.25 5.74 -9.00
C LYS A 151 -18.59 4.45 -9.49
N ALA A 152 -17.74 3.81 -8.69
CA ALA A 152 -17.11 2.56 -9.07
C ALA A 152 -18.15 1.46 -9.39
N ILE A 153 -19.19 1.37 -8.56
CA ILE A 153 -20.31 0.45 -8.78
C ILE A 153 -21.03 0.80 -10.07
N HIS A 154 -21.43 2.06 -10.24
CA HIS A 154 -22.17 2.52 -11.40
C HIS A 154 -21.40 2.28 -12.70
N ASP A 155 -20.15 2.74 -12.79
CA ASP A 155 -19.31 2.62 -13.98
C ASP A 155 -19.10 1.14 -14.36
N THR A 156 -18.93 0.27 -13.35
CA THR A 156 -18.76 -1.18 -13.58
C THR A 156 -20.04 -1.82 -14.06
N VAL A 157 -21.19 -1.48 -13.46
CA VAL A 157 -22.51 -1.98 -13.89
C VAL A 157 -22.81 -1.54 -15.32
N GLU A 158 -22.63 -0.25 -15.61
CA GLU A 158 -22.82 0.30 -16.96
C GLU A 158 -21.93 -0.42 -17.98
N TYR A 159 -20.64 -0.59 -17.64
CA TYR A 159 -19.69 -1.27 -18.53
C TYR A 159 -20.07 -2.73 -18.79
N PHE A 160 -20.50 -3.49 -17.80
CA PHE A 160 -20.89 -4.88 -17.97
C PHE A 160 -22.24 -5.07 -18.70
N GLN A 161 -23.14 -4.10 -18.61
CA GLN A 161 -24.45 -4.13 -19.26
C GLN A 161 -24.44 -3.54 -20.67
N LYS A 162 -23.37 -2.83 -21.04
CA LYS A 162 -23.23 -2.22 -22.36
C LYS A 162 -22.95 -3.28 -23.42
N GLU A 163 -23.66 -3.18 -24.54
CA GLU A 163 -23.39 -3.98 -25.74
C GLU A 163 -22.16 -3.44 -26.48
N PHE A 164 -21.21 -4.31 -26.73
CA PHE A 164 -20.01 -4.01 -27.50
C PHE A 164 -19.99 -4.80 -28.79
N LYS A 165 -19.52 -4.18 -29.89
CA LYS A 165 -19.29 -4.87 -31.16
C LYS A 165 -18.17 -5.89 -31.08
N ASP A 166 -17.17 -5.65 -30.25
CA ASP A 166 -16.07 -6.57 -29.95
C ASP A 166 -16.52 -7.54 -28.85
N PRO A 167 -16.56 -8.86 -29.10
CA PRO A 167 -17.00 -9.86 -28.13
C PRO A 167 -16.08 -10.00 -26.91
N ASN A 168 -14.87 -9.43 -26.96
CA ASN A 168 -13.95 -9.43 -25.83
C ASN A 168 -14.17 -8.26 -24.87
N LYS A 169 -14.81 -7.18 -25.33
CA LYS A 169 -15.15 -6.02 -24.47
C LYS A 169 -16.37 -6.31 -23.61
N GLY A 170 -16.51 -5.55 -22.53
CA GLY A 170 -17.60 -5.70 -21.58
C GLY A 170 -17.48 -6.92 -20.66
N LYS A 171 -16.33 -7.61 -20.64
CA LYS A 171 -16.13 -8.83 -19.87
C LYS A 171 -15.20 -8.68 -18.66
N HIS A 172 -14.28 -7.74 -18.70
CA HIS A 172 -13.24 -7.55 -17.69
C HIS A 172 -13.23 -6.10 -17.21
N TYR A 173 -13.13 -5.90 -15.90
CA TYR A 173 -13.00 -4.58 -15.29
C TYR A 173 -12.01 -4.64 -14.14
N LEU A 174 -11.21 -3.59 -13.93
CA LEU A 174 -10.21 -3.49 -12.90
C LEU A 174 -10.53 -2.33 -11.95
N TRP A 175 -10.57 -2.60 -10.66
CA TRP A 175 -10.53 -1.56 -9.64
C TRP A 175 -9.11 -1.40 -9.10
N ASN A 176 -8.45 -0.33 -9.50
CA ASN A 176 -7.27 0.22 -8.87
C ASN A 176 -7.72 1.09 -7.69
N ALA A 177 -8.13 0.45 -6.62
CA ALA A 177 -8.68 1.14 -5.47
C ALA A 177 -7.88 0.83 -4.21
N LYS A 178 -7.34 1.88 -3.59
CA LYS A 178 -6.50 1.76 -2.39
C LYS A 178 -7.15 0.92 -1.29
N MET A 179 -6.35 0.49 -0.33
CA MET A 179 -6.87 -0.18 0.86
C MET A 179 -7.87 0.72 1.60
N ARG A 180 -8.89 0.12 2.21
CA ARG A 180 -9.98 0.82 2.91
C ARG A 180 -10.99 1.54 1.99
N PHE A 181 -10.90 1.34 0.69
CA PHE A 181 -11.94 1.76 -0.24
C PHE A 181 -13.30 1.10 0.06
N GLY A 182 -13.30 -0.15 0.52
CA GLY A 182 -14.51 -0.98 0.69
C GLY A 182 -14.79 -1.85 -0.54
N LYS A 183 -13.74 -2.30 -1.22
CA LYS A 183 -13.81 -3.12 -2.45
C LYS A 183 -14.76 -4.31 -2.33
N THR A 184 -14.70 -5.03 -1.19
CA THR A 184 -15.52 -6.20 -0.90
C THR A 184 -17.02 -5.87 -0.97
N LEU A 185 -17.42 -4.90 -0.17
CA LEU A 185 -18.82 -4.47 -0.06
C LEU A 185 -19.35 -3.93 -1.38
N SER A 186 -18.57 -3.05 -2.02
CA SER A 186 -18.95 -2.43 -3.29
C SER A 186 -18.97 -3.43 -4.45
N GLY A 187 -18.06 -4.42 -4.47
CA GLY A 187 -18.06 -5.49 -5.48
C GLY A 187 -19.28 -6.40 -5.38
N LEU A 188 -19.72 -6.73 -4.16
CA LEU A 188 -20.97 -7.46 -3.94
C LEU A 188 -22.21 -6.66 -4.38
N GLU A 189 -22.19 -5.35 -4.23
CA GLU A 189 -23.27 -4.48 -4.72
C GLU A 189 -23.31 -4.47 -6.27
N VAL A 190 -22.17 -4.54 -6.96
CA VAL A 190 -22.14 -4.73 -8.42
C VAL A 190 -22.87 -6.02 -8.81
N ALA A 191 -22.58 -7.13 -8.13
CA ALA A 191 -23.23 -8.40 -8.38
C ALA A 191 -24.76 -8.30 -8.22
N LYS A 192 -25.21 -7.62 -7.16
CA LYS A 192 -26.62 -7.38 -6.88
C LYS A 192 -27.31 -6.52 -7.96
N ARG A 193 -26.68 -5.39 -8.34
CA ARG A 193 -27.26 -4.45 -9.32
C ARG A 193 -27.29 -5.04 -10.74
N CYS A 194 -26.32 -5.85 -11.11
CA CYS A 194 -26.33 -6.60 -12.36
C CYS A 194 -27.33 -7.76 -12.37
N GLY A 195 -27.86 -8.16 -11.22
CA GLY A 195 -28.81 -9.27 -11.10
C GLY A 195 -28.19 -10.64 -11.32
N TYR A 196 -26.86 -10.78 -11.08
CA TYR A 196 -26.16 -12.05 -11.23
C TYR A 196 -26.66 -13.09 -10.22
N ARG A 197 -26.88 -14.29 -10.69
CA ARG A 197 -27.36 -15.41 -9.84
C ARG A 197 -26.23 -16.22 -9.24
N SER A 198 -25.09 -16.28 -9.94
CA SER A 198 -23.92 -17.02 -9.50
C SER A 198 -22.70 -16.12 -9.49
N THR A 199 -22.11 -15.94 -8.31
CA THR A 199 -20.90 -15.12 -8.11
C THR A 199 -19.82 -15.97 -7.47
N LEU A 200 -18.65 -16.02 -8.10
CA LEU A 200 -17.45 -16.64 -7.53
C LEU A 200 -16.48 -15.57 -7.01
N ILE A 201 -16.07 -15.71 -5.77
CA ILE A 201 -15.01 -14.89 -5.17
C ILE A 201 -13.73 -15.72 -5.09
N ILE A 202 -12.67 -15.21 -5.68
CA ILE A 202 -11.34 -15.82 -5.64
C ILE A 202 -10.40 -14.89 -4.92
N THR A 203 -9.73 -15.38 -3.89
CA THR A 203 -8.70 -14.62 -3.17
C THR A 203 -7.41 -15.44 -3.03
N HIS A 204 -6.29 -14.72 -2.93
CA HIS A 204 -5.02 -15.32 -2.50
C HIS A 204 -4.94 -15.53 -0.99
N ARG A 205 -5.88 -14.97 -0.21
CA ARG A 205 -5.82 -14.88 1.25
C ARG A 205 -7.08 -15.44 1.89
N PRO A 206 -7.07 -16.71 2.25
CA PRO A 206 -8.23 -17.37 2.87
C PRO A 206 -8.77 -16.66 4.12
N VAL A 207 -7.90 -16.00 4.89
CA VAL A 207 -8.25 -15.32 6.15
C VAL A 207 -9.30 -14.22 6.00
N VAL A 208 -9.50 -13.67 4.80
CA VAL A 208 -10.48 -12.60 4.55
C VAL A 208 -11.92 -13.09 4.38
N ASP A 209 -12.16 -14.40 4.37
CA ASP A 209 -13.49 -15.00 4.16
C ASP A 209 -14.57 -14.43 5.09
N LYS A 210 -14.25 -14.28 6.39
CA LYS A 210 -15.20 -13.72 7.34
C LYS A 210 -15.67 -12.32 6.95
N GLY A 211 -14.78 -11.49 6.43
CA GLY A 211 -15.11 -10.14 5.94
C GLY A 211 -16.07 -10.21 4.73
N TRP A 212 -15.85 -11.14 3.81
CA TRP A 212 -16.72 -11.36 2.66
C TRP A 212 -18.10 -11.87 3.06
N HIS A 213 -18.16 -12.80 4.03
CA HIS A 213 -19.43 -13.29 4.57
C HIS A 213 -20.22 -12.18 5.28
N ASP A 214 -19.55 -11.36 6.10
CA ASP A 214 -20.20 -10.25 6.80
C ASP A 214 -20.72 -9.19 5.82
N ASP A 215 -19.98 -8.88 4.77
CA ASP A 215 -20.38 -7.94 3.73
C ASP A 215 -21.49 -8.53 2.83
N PHE A 216 -21.46 -9.85 2.55
CA PHE A 216 -22.58 -10.54 1.89
C PHE A 216 -23.88 -10.36 2.68
N ALA A 217 -23.85 -10.56 4.01
CA ALA A 217 -25.04 -10.39 4.85
C ALA A 217 -25.58 -8.95 4.79
N LYS A 218 -24.70 -7.94 4.75
CA LYS A 218 -25.09 -6.52 4.64
C LYS A 218 -25.73 -6.17 3.29
N ILE A 219 -25.36 -6.85 2.20
CA ILE A 219 -25.87 -6.55 0.85
C ILE A 219 -27.09 -7.40 0.50
N PHE A 220 -27.06 -8.69 0.81
CA PHE A 220 -28.06 -9.65 0.33
C PHE A 220 -29.06 -10.10 1.39
N ARG A 221 -28.77 -9.92 2.70
CA ARG A 221 -29.61 -10.39 3.80
C ARG A 221 -30.17 -9.30 4.69
N THR A 222 -30.25 -8.05 4.18
CA THR A 222 -31.06 -7.04 4.87
C THR A 222 -32.53 -7.40 4.77
N PRO A 223 -33.40 -6.96 5.71
CA PRO A 223 -34.84 -7.25 5.67
C PRO A 223 -35.47 -6.88 4.34
N GLU A 224 -35.10 -5.73 3.77
CA GLU A 224 -35.62 -5.22 2.51
C GLU A 224 -35.14 -6.08 1.32
N ALA A 225 -33.85 -6.45 1.30
CA ALA A 225 -33.28 -7.30 0.26
C ALA A 225 -33.91 -8.70 0.27
N LEU A 226 -34.06 -9.30 1.47
CA LEU A 226 -34.71 -10.59 1.62
C LEU A 226 -36.18 -10.55 1.16
N ALA A 227 -36.91 -9.50 1.51
CA ALA A 227 -38.30 -9.34 1.05
C ALA A 227 -38.39 -9.29 -0.50
N ASP A 228 -37.48 -8.53 -1.14
CA ASP A 228 -37.41 -8.45 -2.61
C ASP A 228 -37.06 -9.80 -3.27
N TYR A 229 -36.07 -10.52 -2.72
CA TYR A 229 -35.70 -11.83 -3.23
C TYR A 229 -36.78 -12.88 -3.00
N HIS A 230 -37.40 -12.92 -1.84
CA HIS A 230 -38.48 -13.85 -1.55
C HIS A 230 -39.70 -13.60 -2.46
N ALA A 231 -40.01 -12.33 -2.74
CA ALA A 231 -41.05 -11.98 -3.71
C ALA A 231 -40.78 -12.52 -5.14
N LYS A 232 -39.51 -12.71 -5.48
CA LYS A 232 -39.05 -13.30 -6.74
C LYS A 232 -38.87 -14.82 -6.66
N GLY A 233 -39.16 -15.45 -5.52
CA GLY A 233 -38.94 -16.86 -5.29
C GLY A 233 -37.46 -17.25 -5.14
N LEU A 234 -36.60 -16.33 -4.79
CA LEU A 234 -35.16 -16.48 -4.67
C LEU A 234 -34.71 -16.42 -3.20
N GLU A 235 -33.65 -17.16 -2.88
CA GLU A 235 -33.02 -17.12 -1.56
C GLU A 235 -31.52 -16.87 -1.70
N PRO A 236 -30.94 -15.83 -1.04
CA PRO A 236 -29.49 -15.60 -1.06
C PRO A 236 -28.73 -16.63 -0.23
N ALA A 237 -27.74 -17.28 -0.84
CA ALA A 237 -26.87 -18.27 -0.21
C ALA A 237 -25.39 -17.89 -0.32
N TYR A 238 -24.65 -18.20 0.74
CA TYR A 238 -23.20 -18.07 0.77
C TYR A 238 -22.57 -19.45 0.99
N GLY A 239 -21.65 -19.82 0.12
CA GLY A 239 -20.86 -21.04 0.25
C GLY A 239 -19.37 -20.75 0.24
N ARG A 240 -18.57 -21.64 0.79
CA ARG A 240 -17.13 -21.51 0.77
C ARG A 240 -16.41 -22.85 0.71
N ARG A 241 -15.24 -22.84 0.07
CA ARG A 241 -14.30 -23.97 0.08
C ARG A 241 -12.89 -23.47 0.36
N MET A 242 -12.29 -24.00 1.41
CA MET A 242 -10.93 -23.72 1.85
C MET A 242 -10.02 -24.91 1.60
N MET A 243 -8.71 -24.75 1.82
CA MET A 243 -7.75 -25.86 1.66
C MET A 243 -8.00 -27.00 2.65
N ASP A 244 -8.44 -26.65 3.86
CA ASP A 244 -8.73 -27.64 4.91
C ASP A 244 -10.24 -27.94 4.91
N ASP A 245 -10.59 -29.22 4.85
CA ASP A 245 -12.00 -29.67 4.79
C ASP A 245 -12.85 -29.21 5.97
N ASN A 246 -12.22 -28.96 7.13
CA ASN A 246 -12.89 -28.47 8.33
C ASN A 246 -13.43 -27.03 8.20
N ASP A 247 -12.95 -26.28 7.23
CA ASP A 247 -13.34 -24.88 7.00
C ASP A 247 -14.33 -24.70 5.85
N SER A 248 -14.86 -25.79 5.30
CA SER A 248 -15.84 -25.72 4.22
C SER A 248 -17.24 -25.44 4.73
N GLN A 249 -18.00 -24.64 3.99
CA GLN A 249 -19.37 -24.28 4.29
C GLN A 249 -20.23 -24.36 3.04
N GLY A 250 -21.36 -25.06 3.15
CA GLY A 250 -22.29 -25.27 2.03
C GLY A 250 -21.78 -26.32 1.05
N ASP A 251 -22.68 -27.19 0.58
CA ASP A 251 -22.37 -28.14 -0.49
C ASP A 251 -22.46 -27.47 -1.85
N PHE A 252 -21.36 -27.43 -2.57
CA PHE A 252 -21.26 -26.79 -3.87
C PHE A 252 -22.29 -27.30 -4.89
N TYR A 253 -22.44 -28.63 -4.98
CA TYR A 253 -23.34 -29.22 -5.96
C TYR A 253 -24.81 -28.93 -5.64
N THR A 254 -25.19 -29.01 -4.37
CA THR A 254 -26.54 -28.65 -3.94
C THR A 254 -26.83 -27.18 -4.23
N LEU A 255 -25.90 -26.28 -3.88
CA LEU A 255 -26.09 -24.84 -4.09
C LEU A 255 -26.19 -24.47 -5.58
N THR A 256 -25.32 -25.02 -6.44
CA THR A 256 -25.36 -24.75 -7.88
C THR A 256 -26.61 -25.34 -8.55
N ASN A 257 -27.04 -26.55 -8.18
CA ASN A 257 -28.29 -27.11 -8.68
C ASN A 257 -29.51 -26.24 -8.33
N GLU A 258 -29.53 -25.63 -7.13
CA GLU A 258 -30.62 -24.72 -6.73
C GLU A 258 -30.56 -23.36 -7.44
N VAL A 259 -29.36 -22.89 -7.81
CA VAL A 259 -29.19 -21.72 -8.70
C VAL A 259 -29.72 -22.04 -10.10
N ASP A 260 -29.35 -23.17 -10.67
CA ASP A 260 -29.78 -23.61 -12.01
C ASP A 260 -31.29 -23.85 -12.07
N ALA A 261 -31.87 -24.36 -10.96
CA ALA A 261 -33.33 -24.47 -10.80
C ALA A 261 -34.04 -23.12 -10.58
N GLY A 262 -33.29 -22.00 -10.51
CA GLY A 262 -33.87 -20.66 -10.34
C GLY A 262 -34.41 -20.37 -8.93
N LYS A 263 -33.91 -21.07 -7.91
CA LYS A 263 -34.36 -20.92 -6.52
C LYS A 263 -33.42 -20.09 -5.65
N LYS A 264 -32.14 -20.01 -6.03
CA LYS A 264 -31.12 -19.31 -5.21
C LYS A 264 -30.29 -18.30 -6.00
N ILE A 265 -29.76 -17.35 -5.23
CA ILE A 265 -28.62 -16.52 -5.64
C ILE A 265 -27.44 -16.98 -4.80
N LEU A 266 -26.33 -17.34 -5.45
CA LEU A 266 -25.16 -17.91 -4.81
C LEU A 266 -23.97 -16.96 -4.90
N VAL A 267 -23.36 -16.67 -3.75
CA VAL A 267 -22.00 -16.15 -3.65
C VAL A 267 -21.12 -17.26 -3.09
N PHE A 268 -20.13 -17.69 -3.86
CA PHE A 268 -19.25 -18.79 -3.48
C PHE A 268 -17.80 -18.30 -3.35
N PHE A 269 -17.19 -18.57 -2.20
CA PHE A 269 -15.83 -18.13 -1.89
C PHE A 269 -14.84 -19.28 -2.01
N VAL A 270 -13.72 -19.05 -2.70
CA VAL A 270 -12.65 -20.03 -2.85
C VAL A 270 -11.26 -19.37 -2.84
N SER A 271 -10.26 -20.09 -2.33
CA SER A 271 -8.89 -19.60 -2.42
C SER A 271 -8.23 -20.00 -3.75
N MET A 272 -7.40 -19.10 -4.29
CA MET A 272 -6.61 -19.37 -5.49
C MET A 272 -5.64 -20.55 -5.26
N GLN A 273 -5.10 -20.69 -4.04
CA GLN A 273 -4.21 -21.79 -3.69
C GLN A 273 -4.91 -23.14 -3.85
N TYR A 274 -6.18 -23.24 -3.42
CA TYR A 274 -6.96 -24.45 -3.58
C TYR A 274 -7.12 -24.83 -5.05
N LEU A 275 -7.50 -23.88 -5.90
CA LEU A 275 -7.72 -24.12 -7.33
C LEU A 275 -6.44 -24.48 -8.10
N ARG A 276 -5.32 -23.83 -7.78
CA ARG A 276 -4.02 -24.06 -8.43
C ARG A 276 -3.47 -25.47 -8.22
N LEU A 277 -3.81 -26.12 -7.12
CA LEU A 277 -3.36 -27.49 -6.86
C LEU A 277 -3.98 -28.48 -7.81
N SER A 278 -5.12 -28.19 -8.46
CA SER A 278 -5.83 -29.11 -9.34
C SER A 278 -4.96 -29.58 -10.52
N GLN A 279 -4.97 -30.87 -10.76
CA GLN A 279 -4.35 -31.48 -11.95
C GLN A 279 -4.94 -30.94 -13.26
N PHE A 280 -6.19 -30.49 -13.24
CA PHE A 280 -6.88 -29.88 -14.38
C PHE A 280 -6.20 -28.62 -14.92
N VAL A 281 -5.44 -27.95 -14.08
CA VAL A 281 -4.60 -26.78 -14.42
C VAL A 281 -3.10 -27.07 -14.28
N GLY A 282 -2.70 -28.35 -14.25
CA GLY A 282 -1.30 -28.77 -14.13
C GLY A 282 -0.70 -28.55 -12.74
N GLY A 283 -1.52 -28.55 -11.70
CA GLY A 283 -1.11 -28.51 -10.31
C GLY A 283 -0.60 -29.86 -9.80
N LYS A 284 0.10 -29.84 -8.67
CA LYS A 284 0.61 -31.05 -7.98
C LYS A 284 -0.36 -31.42 -6.85
N GLU A 285 -1.51 -31.95 -7.21
CA GLU A 285 -2.50 -32.43 -6.25
C GLU A 285 -2.09 -33.79 -5.69
N ARG A 286 -2.03 -33.93 -4.36
CA ARG A 286 -1.74 -35.21 -3.69
C ARG A 286 -2.91 -36.19 -3.80
N ASN A 287 -4.12 -35.67 -3.60
CA ASN A 287 -5.37 -36.42 -3.72
C ASN A 287 -6.27 -35.70 -4.74
N PHE A 288 -6.84 -36.47 -5.68
CA PHE A 288 -7.76 -35.93 -6.68
C PHE A 288 -9.03 -35.42 -6.00
N ASP A 289 -9.32 -34.13 -6.20
CA ASP A 289 -10.55 -33.50 -5.71
C ASP A 289 -11.38 -33.00 -6.91
N PRO A 290 -12.46 -33.70 -7.28
CA PRO A 290 -13.29 -33.35 -8.42
C PRO A 290 -13.96 -31.97 -8.27
N LEU A 291 -14.13 -31.49 -7.06
CA LEU A 291 -14.75 -30.20 -6.76
C LEU A 291 -13.94 -29.02 -7.35
N LYS A 292 -12.61 -29.08 -7.34
CA LYS A 292 -11.76 -28.06 -7.94
C LYS A 292 -12.05 -27.87 -9.42
N ARG A 293 -12.24 -28.98 -10.14
CA ARG A 293 -12.62 -28.98 -11.54
C ARG A 293 -14.05 -28.46 -11.72
N ALA A 294 -14.99 -28.93 -10.91
CA ALA A 294 -16.38 -28.52 -10.97
C ALA A 294 -16.55 -27.00 -10.78
N ILE A 295 -15.83 -26.40 -9.80
CA ILE A 295 -15.83 -24.95 -9.59
C ILE A 295 -15.31 -24.20 -10.82
N MET A 296 -14.26 -24.70 -11.49
CA MET A 296 -13.70 -24.06 -12.68
C MET A 296 -14.53 -24.27 -13.94
N GLU A 297 -15.29 -25.35 -14.02
CA GLU A 297 -16.15 -25.68 -15.18
C GLU A 297 -17.56 -25.10 -15.05
N TYR A 298 -18.02 -24.72 -13.86
CA TYR A 298 -19.34 -24.11 -13.68
C TYR A 298 -19.44 -22.76 -14.40
N ASP A 299 -20.62 -22.46 -14.95
CA ASP A 299 -20.89 -21.24 -15.70
C ASP A 299 -21.25 -20.10 -14.76
N TRP A 300 -20.23 -19.48 -14.22
CA TRP A 300 -20.40 -18.32 -13.34
C TRP A 300 -20.85 -17.09 -14.12
N ASP A 301 -21.88 -16.41 -13.65
CA ASP A 301 -22.27 -15.09 -14.19
C ASP A 301 -21.18 -14.05 -13.89
N PHE A 302 -20.62 -14.11 -12.68
CA PHE A 302 -19.68 -13.12 -12.19
C PHE A 302 -18.53 -13.75 -11.39
N VAL A 303 -17.32 -13.30 -11.66
CA VAL A 303 -16.12 -13.71 -10.94
C VAL A 303 -15.44 -12.48 -10.40
N MET A 304 -15.25 -12.39 -9.08
CA MET A 304 -14.46 -11.37 -8.42
C MET A 304 -13.11 -11.95 -8.01
N VAL A 305 -12.03 -11.27 -8.35
CA VAL A 305 -10.67 -11.66 -7.99
C VAL A 305 -10.08 -10.63 -7.05
N ASP A 306 -9.99 -10.98 -5.77
CA ASP A 306 -9.44 -10.11 -4.73
C ASP A 306 -7.92 -10.20 -4.70
N GLU A 307 -7.26 -9.05 -4.46
CA GLU A 307 -5.80 -8.87 -4.57
C GLU A 307 -5.24 -9.46 -5.88
N ALA A 308 -5.86 -9.06 -6.98
CA ALA A 308 -5.62 -9.62 -8.31
C ALA A 308 -4.15 -9.54 -8.77
N HIS A 309 -3.36 -8.60 -8.23
CA HIS A 309 -1.92 -8.49 -8.47
C HIS A 309 -1.10 -9.63 -7.85
N GLU A 310 -1.67 -10.39 -6.88
CA GLU A 310 -0.99 -11.54 -6.28
C GLU A 310 -1.28 -12.81 -7.07
N GLY A 311 -0.31 -13.26 -7.85
CA GLY A 311 -0.30 -14.62 -8.40
C GLY A 311 -1.27 -14.94 -9.54
N ILE A 312 -2.05 -14.00 -10.10
CA ILE A 312 -2.74 -14.23 -11.37
C ILE A 312 -1.68 -14.45 -12.48
N ASP A 313 -0.55 -13.80 -12.38
CA ASP A 313 0.53 -13.88 -13.36
C ASP A 313 1.40 -15.14 -13.24
N ALA A 314 1.31 -15.89 -12.13
CA ALA A 314 1.92 -17.20 -12.07
C ALA A 314 1.23 -18.16 -13.05
N ALA A 315 1.99 -18.96 -13.77
CA ALA A 315 1.48 -19.84 -14.82
C ALA A 315 0.25 -20.70 -14.43
N ALA A 316 0.17 -21.11 -13.17
CA ALA A 316 -0.98 -21.83 -12.65
C ALA A 316 -2.20 -20.91 -12.44
N GLY A 317 -1.99 -19.68 -11.99
CA GLY A 317 -3.07 -18.70 -11.84
C GLY A 317 -3.67 -18.31 -13.19
N VAL A 318 -2.84 -18.06 -14.20
CA VAL A 318 -3.28 -17.81 -15.58
C VAL A 318 -4.16 -18.95 -16.09
N ARG A 319 -3.74 -20.20 -15.85
CA ARG A 319 -4.54 -21.37 -16.28
C ARG A 319 -5.88 -21.47 -15.56
N VAL A 320 -5.94 -21.20 -14.26
CA VAL A 320 -7.20 -21.12 -13.50
C VAL A 320 -8.12 -20.06 -14.11
N MET A 321 -7.61 -18.85 -14.28
CA MET A 321 -8.42 -17.75 -14.85
C MET A 321 -8.90 -18.06 -16.27
N ASN A 322 -8.09 -18.70 -17.11
CA ASN A 322 -8.50 -19.10 -18.46
C ASN A 322 -9.64 -20.15 -18.46
N LYS A 323 -9.71 -21.01 -17.43
CA LYS A 323 -10.83 -21.96 -17.28
C LYS A 323 -12.12 -21.28 -16.83
N LEU A 324 -12.01 -20.23 -16.05
CA LEU A 324 -13.14 -19.44 -15.56
C LEU A 324 -13.68 -18.44 -16.59
N LYS A 325 -12.87 -18.04 -17.57
CA LYS A 325 -13.28 -17.13 -18.64
C LYS A 325 -14.19 -17.83 -19.63
N LYS A 326 -15.49 -17.60 -19.50
CA LYS A 326 -16.50 -18.13 -20.42
C LYS A 326 -17.20 -16.98 -21.14
N GLU A 327 -18.02 -17.30 -22.10
CA GLU A 327 -18.68 -16.31 -22.98
C GLU A 327 -19.50 -15.29 -22.16
N ASN A 328 -20.26 -15.79 -21.20
CA ASN A 328 -21.17 -14.97 -20.41
C ASN A 328 -20.56 -14.47 -19.08
N THR A 329 -19.39 -14.95 -18.69
CA THR A 329 -18.76 -14.60 -17.41
C THR A 329 -18.22 -13.18 -17.44
N ARG A 330 -18.57 -12.37 -16.44
CA ARG A 330 -17.99 -11.05 -16.17
C ARG A 330 -16.95 -11.16 -15.06
N ILE A 331 -15.82 -10.50 -15.21
CA ILE A 331 -14.71 -10.58 -14.27
C ILE A 331 -14.36 -9.20 -13.74
N LEU A 332 -14.42 -9.04 -12.43
CA LEU A 332 -13.98 -7.85 -11.72
C LEU A 332 -12.71 -8.17 -10.93
N SER A 333 -11.61 -7.55 -11.33
CA SER A 333 -10.33 -7.62 -10.62
C SER A 333 -10.23 -6.49 -9.61
N LEU A 334 -9.97 -6.83 -8.35
CA LEU A 334 -9.84 -5.89 -7.24
C LEU A 334 -8.38 -5.83 -6.81
N SER A 335 -7.79 -4.64 -6.78
CA SER A 335 -6.40 -4.47 -6.31
C SER A 335 -6.19 -3.08 -5.72
N GLY A 336 -5.40 -3.01 -4.65
CA GLY A 336 -4.91 -1.74 -4.09
C GLY A 336 -3.58 -1.29 -4.68
N THR A 337 -2.92 -2.19 -5.42
CA THR A 337 -1.57 -1.99 -5.97
C THR A 337 -1.40 -2.79 -7.28
N PRO A 338 -2.17 -2.47 -8.33
CA PRO A 338 -2.22 -3.27 -9.55
C PRO A 338 -1.03 -3.01 -10.50
N PHE A 339 0.19 -2.85 -9.98
CA PHE A 339 1.40 -2.48 -10.74
C PHE A 339 1.65 -3.36 -11.98
N ASN A 340 1.32 -4.63 -11.88
CA ASN A 340 1.51 -5.63 -12.94
C ASN A 340 0.24 -5.91 -13.77
N LEU A 341 -0.85 -5.21 -13.51
CA LEU A 341 -2.14 -5.48 -14.17
C LEU A 341 -2.59 -4.35 -15.09
N LEU A 342 -2.16 -3.11 -14.85
CA LEU A 342 -2.66 -1.94 -15.57
C LEU A 342 -2.50 -2.06 -17.08
N ASP A 343 -1.41 -2.66 -17.55
CA ASP A 343 -1.14 -2.83 -18.98
C ASP A 343 -2.07 -3.81 -19.70
N LYS A 344 -2.79 -4.64 -18.92
CA LYS A 344 -3.71 -5.65 -19.46
C LYS A 344 -5.13 -5.14 -19.66
N TYR A 345 -5.42 -3.91 -19.26
CA TYR A 345 -6.71 -3.28 -19.31
C TYR A 345 -6.65 -1.98 -20.14
N GLU A 346 -7.72 -1.69 -20.87
CA GLU A 346 -7.90 -0.37 -21.46
C GLU A 346 -8.32 0.64 -20.38
N GLU A 347 -8.12 1.94 -20.62
CA GLU A 347 -8.50 2.99 -19.67
C GLU A 347 -10.00 2.93 -19.32
N SER A 348 -10.85 2.61 -20.28
CA SER A 348 -12.29 2.43 -20.07
C SER A 348 -12.67 1.23 -19.21
N GLU A 349 -11.72 0.36 -18.91
CA GLU A 349 -11.86 -0.86 -18.13
C GLU A 349 -11.27 -0.73 -16.73
N ILE A 350 -10.79 0.47 -16.36
CA ILE A 350 -10.12 0.72 -15.09
C ILE A 350 -10.85 1.82 -14.33
N TYR A 351 -11.22 1.52 -13.09
CA TYR A 351 -11.60 2.52 -12.11
C TYR A 351 -10.45 2.76 -11.14
N THR A 352 -10.09 4.02 -10.91
CA THR A 352 -8.98 4.39 -10.00
C THR A 352 -9.48 5.25 -8.84
N TRP A 353 -9.07 4.84 -7.62
CA TRP A 353 -9.22 5.62 -6.40
C TRP A 353 -8.00 5.46 -5.51
N ASP A 354 -7.16 6.48 -5.46
CA ASP A 354 -5.90 6.47 -4.74
C ASP A 354 -5.94 7.30 -3.43
N TYR A 355 -4.81 7.34 -2.74
CA TYR A 355 -4.64 8.08 -1.49
C TYR A 355 -4.83 9.59 -1.69
N VAL A 356 -4.34 10.15 -2.81
CA VAL A 356 -4.44 11.59 -3.10
C VAL A 356 -5.89 11.98 -3.30
N MET A 357 -6.64 11.18 -4.06
CA MET A 357 -8.07 11.39 -4.30
C MET A 357 -8.86 11.34 -2.99
N GLU A 358 -8.59 10.35 -2.14
CA GLU A 358 -9.26 10.21 -0.84
C GLU A 358 -8.98 11.39 0.10
N GLN A 359 -7.71 11.79 0.24
CA GLN A 359 -7.37 12.89 1.14
C GLN A 359 -7.87 14.23 0.60
N ARG A 360 -7.92 14.41 -0.72
CA ARG A 360 -8.57 15.58 -1.34
C ARG A 360 -10.06 15.58 -1.03
N ALA A 361 -10.76 14.47 -1.23
CA ALA A 361 -12.18 14.37 -0.91
C ALA A 361 -12.45 14.68 0.57
N LYS A 362 -11.58 14.20 1.48
CA LYS A 362 -11.66 14.52 2.91
C LYS A 362 -11.54 16.03 3.18
N LEU A 363 -10.51 16.67 2.60
CA LEU A 363 -10.21 18.08 2.87
C LEU A 363 -11.24 19.04 2.27
N PHE A 364 -11.69 18.74 1.03
CA PHE A 364 -12.62 19.64 0.31
C PHE A 364 -14.11 19.33 0.54
N TRP A 365 -14.42 18.29 1.34
CA TRP A 365 -15.81 17.95 1.63
C TRP A 365 -16.58 19.13 2.20
N ASP A 366 -16.04 19.77 3.22
CA ASP A 366 -16.70 20.86 3.92
C ASP A 366 -16.95 22.08 3.04
N GLU A 367 -16.06 22.37 2.08
CA GLU A 367 -16.19 23.50 1.15
C GLU A 367 -17.41 23.35 0.24
N HIS A 368 -17.78 22.11 -0.06
CA HIS A 368 -18.85 21.80 -1.02
C HIS A 368 -20.13 21.33 -0.36
N HIS A 369 -20.06 20.83 0.87
CA HIS A 369 -21.19 20.32 1.64
C HIS A 369 -21.53 21.19 2.86
N TYR A 370 -20.83 22.31 3.04
CA TYR A 370 -21.15 23.34 4.03
C TYR A 370 -21.32 22.80 5.47
N GLY A 371 -20.40 21.92 5.89
CA GLY A 371 -20.38 21.33 7.22
C GLY A 371 -21.35 20.16 7.44
N ASP A 372 -21.94 19.60 6.38
CA ASP A 372 -22.65 18.32 6.49
C ASP A 372 -21.67 17.20 6.91
N PRO A 373 -22.17 16.10 7.50
CA PRO A 373 -21.32 15.00 7.95
C PRO A 373 -20.37 14.50 6.86
N ASN A 374 -19.08 14.54 7.15
CA ASN A 374 -18.03 14.14 6.19
C ASN A 374 -17.79 12.63 6.25
N PRO A 375 -18.08 11.87 5.18
CA PRO A 375 -17.91 10.42 5.18
C PRO A 375 -16.43 9.97 5.23
N TYR A 376 -15.49 10.89 5.02
CA TYR A 376 -14.04 10.65 5.09
C TYR A 376 -13.41 11.12 6.41
N ALA A 377 -14.19 11.74 7.30
CA ALA A 377 -13.69 12.38 8.53
C ALA A 377 -12.84 11.44 9.39
N ASP A 378 -13.24 10.17 9.46
CA ASP A 378 -12.61 9.16 10.30
C ASP A 378 -11.30 8.57 9.74
N LEU A 379 -10.93 8.89 8.49
CA LEU A 379 -9.73 8.35 7.87
C LEU A 379 -8.49 9.13 8.36
N PRO A 380 -7.50 8.45 8.99
CA PRO A 380 -6.30 9.12 9.47
C PRO A 380 -5.44 9.64 8.31
N ARG A 381 -4.80 10.78 8.52
CA ARG A 381 -3.76 11.27 7.63
C ARG A 381 -2.45 10.54 7.93
N MET A 382 -1.75 10.13 6.90
CA MET A 382 -0.45 9.46 7.04
C MET A 382 0.70 10.45 6.89
N GLN A 383 1.74 10.26 7.71
CA GLN A 383 3.00 11.00 7.62
C GLN A 383 4.16 10.00 7.58
N ILE A 384 5.10 10.22 6.68
CA ILE A 384 6.27 9.36 6.52
C ILE A 384 7.50 10.13 7.01
N LEU A 385 8.15 9.60 8.02
CA LEU A 385 9.40 10.12 8.56
C LEU A 385 10.53 9.17 8.14
N THR A 386 11.48 9.69 7.41
CA THR A 386 12.65 8.94 6.98
C THR A 386 13.85 9.35 7.80
N PHE A 387 14.59 8.37 8.32
CA PHE A 387 15.75 8.60 9.18
C PHE A 387 17.03 8.15 8.49
N THR A 388 18.01 9.04 8.46
CA THR A 388 19.38 8.66 8.12
C THR A 388 20.05 8.16 9.40
N LEU A 389 20.55 6.94 9.41
CA LEU A 389 21.25 6.42 10.58
C LEU A 389 22.58 7.16 10.83
N PRO A 390 22.94 7.42 12.09
CA PRO A 390 24.19 8.06 12.45
C PRO A 390 25.39 7.35 11.80
N LYS A 391 26.39 8.12 11.37
CA LYS A 391 27.58 7.60 10.70
C LYS A 391 28.25 6.47 11.49
N MET A 392 28.30 6.60 12.81
CA MET A 392 28.87 5.58 13.70
C MET A 392 28.14 4.23 13.63
N LEU A 393 26.83 4.21 13.41
CA LEU A 393 26.06 2.97 13.23
C LEU A 393 26.21 2.42 11.81
N ARG A 394 26.33 3.29 10.82
CA ARG A 394 26.59 2.92 9.43
C ARG A 394 27.97 2.29 9.26
N ASP A 395 28.98 2.89 9.84
CA ASP A 395 30.39 2.43 9.70
C ASP A 395 30.62 1.03 10.32
N GLN A 396 29.83 0.63 11.30
CA GLN A 396 29.92 -0.72 11.91
C GLN A 396 29.26 -1.80 11.04
N ALA A 397 28.32 -1.45 10.20
CA ALA A 397 27.67 -2.37 9.25
C ALA A 397 28.34 -2.37 7.86
N ILE A 398 29.30 -1.48 7.63
CA ILE A 398 30.07 -1.34 6.39
C ILE A 398 31.48 -1.91 6.64
N GLN A 399 31.62 -3.23 6.66
CA GLN A 399 32.91 -3.87 6.41
C GLN A 399 33.06 -3.99 4.89
N ASN A 400 33.99 -3.29 4.28
CA ASN A 400 34.35 -3.35 2.85
C ASN A 400 33.64 -2.38 1.87
N ASN A 401 33.46 -1.11 2.21
CA ASN A 401 32.95 -0.08 1.26
C ASN A 401 31.57 -0.37 0.62
N GLU A 402 30.75 -1.22 1.22
CA GLU A 402 29.40 -1.50 0.74
C GLU A 402 28.37 -0.52 1.31
N VAL A 403 27.29 -0.29 0.59
CA VAL A 403 26.14 0.49 1.06
C VAL A 403 25.53 -0.17 2.28
N PHE A 404 25.13 0.65 3.28
CA PHE A 404 24.40 0.17 4.43
C PHE A 404 23.12 -0.57 4.01
N LYS A 405 23.04 -1.84 4.37
CA LYS A 405 21.87 -2.69 4.14
C LYS A 405 21.22 -3.04 5.47
N PHE A 406 19.97 -2.67 5.66
CA PHE A 406 19.23 -3.04 6.88
C PHE A 406 19.18 -4.54 7.11
N HIS A 407 19.10 -5.33 6.03
CA HIS A 407 19.16 -6.78 6.14
C HIS A 407 20.47 -7.23 6.78
N GLU A 408 21.60 -6.60 6.43
CA GLU A 408 22.89 -6.92 7.00
C GLU A 408 23.02 -6.39 8.44
N PHE A 409 22.50 -5.20 8.73
CA PHE A 409 22.50 -4.64 10.07
C PHE A 409 21.78 -5.53 11.09
N PHE A 410 20.63 -6.08 10.71
CA PHE A 410 19.85 -7.01 11.55
C PHE A 410 20.19 -8.47 11.32
N ARG A 411 21.29 -8.79 10.63
CA ARG A 411 21.70 -10.18 10.38
C ARG A 411 21.99 -10.93 11.68
N VAL A 412 21.49 -12.14 11.79
CA VAL A 412 21.79 -13.07 12.90
C VAL A 412 22.81 -14.11 12.46
N TYR A 413 23.61 -14.60 13.39
CA TYR A 413 24.50 -15.72 13.13
C TYR A 413 23.72 -17.00 12.85
N THR A 414 24.14 -17.72 11.80
CA THR A 414 23.57 -18.98 11.37
C THR A 414 24.56 -20.15 11.57
N GLU A 415 24.08 -21.38 11.51
CA GLU A 415 24.96 -22.56 11.48
C GLU A 415 25.88 -22.55 10.26
N GLU A 416 25.45 -21.96 9.16
CA GLU A 416 26.24 -21.81 7.95
C GLU A 416 27.42 -20.87 8.14
N ASP A 417 27.23 -19.73 8.82
CA ASP A 417 28.34 -18.83 9.19
C ASP A 417 29.40 -19.55 10.03
N LYS A 418 28.94 -20.33 11.00
CA LYS A 418 29.84 -21.13 11.85
C LYS A 418 30.62 -22.16 11.04
N LEU A 419 29.95 -22.86 10.12
CA LEU A 419 30.55 -23.86 9.25
C LEU A 419 31.54 -23.23 8.28
N GLN A 420 31.23 -22.07 7.71
CA GLN A 420 32.13 -21.33 6.82
C GLN A 420 33.39 -20.88 7.54
N LEU A 421 33.25 -20.28 8.74
CA LEU A 421 34.41 -19.92 9.55
C LEU A 421 35.27 -21.11 9.91
N GLN A 422 34.67 -22.26 10.26
CA GLN A 422 35.40 -23.48 10.54
C GLN A 422 36.20 -23.95 9.32
N LYS A 423 35.59 -23.95 8.11
CA LYS A 423 36.27 -24.28 6.86
C LYS A 423 37.45 -23.33 6.56
N LEU A 424 37.27 -22.02 6.84
CA LEU A 424 38.38 -21.05 6.68
C LEU A 424 39.52 -21.35 7.66
N ILE A 425 39.23 -21.69 8.90
CA ILE A 425 40.22 -22.07 9.92
C ILE A 425 40.99 -23.32 9.48
N ASP A 426 40.26 -24.31 8.96
CA ASP A 426 40.86 -25.59 8.57
C ASP A 426 41.76 -25.44 7.35
N ASN A 427 41.45 -24.55 6.42
CA ASN A 427 42.19 -24.36 5.17
C ASN A 427 43.21 -23.20 5.23
N GLU A 428 43.23 -22.38 6.31
CA GLU A 428 44.16 -21.24 6.38
C GLU A 428 45.56 -21.64 6.86
N PRO A 429 46.59 -21.48 6.00
CA PRO A 429 47.97 -21.79 6.37
C PRO A 429 48.63 -20.71 7.23
N ASN A 430 48.13 -19.47 7.20
CA ASN A 430 48.71 -18.37 7.95
C ASN A 430 48.24 -18.39 9.41
N VAL A 431 49.16 -18.54 10.33
CA VAL A 431 48.89 -18.66 11.78
C VAL A 431 48.17 -17.44 12.34
N ILE A 432 48.47 -16.22 11.86
CA ILE A 432 47.86 -14.99 12.33
C ILE A 432 46.41 -14.95 11.87
N LYS A 433 46.15 -15.14 10.58
CA LYS A 433 44.80 -15.20 10.01
C LYS A 433 43.95 -16.31 10.63
N LYS A 434 44.57 -17.46 10.86
CA LYS A 434 43.92 -18.60 11.53
C LYS A 434 43.46 -18.20 12.94
N ALA A 435 44.31 -17.51 13.69
CA ALA A 435 43.98 -16.99 15.02
C ALA A 435 42.84 -15.93 14.95
N GLU A 436 42.84 -15.08 13.93
CA GLU A 436 41.74 -14.11 13.68
C GLU A 436 40.41 -14.81 13.44
N TYR A 437 40.38 -15.83 12.56
CA TYR A 437 39.18 -16.62 12.29
C TYR A 437 38.70 -17.40 13.53
N GLN A 438 39.63 -17.91 14.35
CA GLN A 438 39.27 -18.54 15.61
C GLN A 438 38.66 -17.54 16.60
N ALA A 439 39.18 -16.31 16.65
CA ALA A 439 38.63 -15.26 17.47
C ALA A 439 37.23 -14.79 16.99
N GLU A 440 37.01 -14.79 15.66
CA GLU A 440 35.69 -14.55 15.06
C GLU A 440 34.73 -15.70 15.38
N LEU A 441 35.17 -16.96 15.22
CA LEU A 441 34.33 -18.14 15.53
C LEU A 441 33.89 -18.13 17.01
N ALA A 442 34.75 -17.67 17.92
CA ALA A 442 34.39 -17.53 19.33
C ALA A 442 33.29 -16.50 19.62
N LYS A 443 33.09 -15.55 18.72
CA LYS A 443 32.01 -14.55 18.81
C LYS A 443 30.69 -15.08 18.27
N VAL A 444 30.70 -16.12 17.45
CA VAL A 444 29.49 -16.67 16.80
C VAL A 444 28.57 -17.28 17.84
N LYS A 445 27.44 -16.66 18.03
CA LYS A 445 26.35 -17.17 18.87
C LYS A 445 25.12 -17.31 17.98
N ILE A 446 24.78 -18.54 17.65
CA ILE A 446 23.66 -18.84 16.76
C ILE A 446 22.38 -18.15 17.25
N ASP A 447 21.60 -17.61 16.29
CA ASP A 447 20.37 -16.84 16.52
C ASP A 447 20.55 -15.56 17.37
N LYS A 448 21.80 -15.04 17.46
CA LYS A 448 22.09 -13.69 18.00
C LYS A 448 22.56 -12.79 16.87
N PHE A 449 22.33 -11.49 17.04
CA PHE A 449 22.76 -10.51 16.05
C PHE A 449 24.29 -10.48 15.90
N VAL A 450 24.74 -10.40 14.66
CA VAL A 450 26.14 -10.14 14.34
C VAL A 450 26.59 -8.78 14.89
N HIS A 451 25.69 -7.78 14.75
CA HIS A 451 25.94 -6.41 15.17
C HIS A 451 25.15 -6.02 16.45
N GLU A 452 25.05 -6.95 17.42
CA GLU A 452 24.23 -6.76 18.63
C GLU A 452 24.52 -5.45 19.36
N LYS A 453 25.81 -5.04 19.44
CA LYS A 453 26.17 -3.76 20.07
C LYS A 453 25.64 -2.55 19.31
N ALA A 454 25.65 -2.58 17.98
CA ALA A 454 25.10 -1.49 17.16
C ALA A 454 23.57 -1.44 17.25
N ILE A 455 22.93 -2.60 17.32
CA ILE A 455 21.47 -2.68 17.48
C ILE A 455 21.05 -2.16 18.87
N ASN A 456 21.77 -2.49 19.94
CA ASN A 456 21.49 -1.92 21.27
C ASN A 456 21.62 -0.39 21.24
N ARG A 457 22.67 0.16 20.65
CA ARG A 457 22.80 1.62 20.47
C ARG A 457 21.68 2.23 19.63
N PHE A 458 21.21 1.50 18.63
CA PHE A 458 20.05 1.94 17.85
C PHE A 458 18.79 1.98 18.71
N LEU A 459 18.57 0.98 19.56
CA LEU A 459 17.45 0.96 20.51
C LEU A 459 17.57 2.08 21.54
N ASP A 460 18.77 2.30 22.08
CA ASP A 460 19.05 3.44 22.98
C ASP A 460 18.70 4.78 22.31
N LYS A 461 19.06 4.95 21.02
CA LYS A 461 18.73 6.15 20.27
C LYS A 461 17.23 6.36 20.07
N LEU A 462 16.45 5.29 19.88
CA LEU A 462 15.00 5.41 19.75
C LEU A 462 14.32 5.97 21.00
N VAL A 463 14.94 5.80 22.17
CA VAL A 463 14.40 6.22 23.48
C VAL A 463 15.15 7.39 24.10
N GLU A 464 16.26 7.84 23.47
CA GLU A 464 17.09 8.93 23.98
C GLU A 464 16.30 10.24 24.06
N GLU A 465 16.15 10.74 25.28
CA GLU A 465 15.40 11.96 25.52
C GLU A 465 16.20 13.18 25.09
N SER A 466 15.61 14.01 24.25
CA SER A 466 16.16 15.28 23.77
C SER A 466 15.01 16.20 23.35
N ASP A 467 15.16 17.49 23.62
CA ASP A 467 14.17 18.52 23.24
C ASP A 467 13.94 18.59 21.72
N THR A 468 14.89 18.14 20.93
CA THR A 468 14.87 18.17 19.48
C THR A 468 14.59 16.81 18.83
N SER A 469 14.69 15.71 19.59
CA SER A 469 14.50 14.36 19.07
C SER A 469 13.07 14.12 18.62
N LEU A 470 12.94 13.50 17.45
CA LEU A 470 11.67 13.04 16.88
C LEU A 470 11.62 11.51 16.75
N TYR A 471 12.48 10.79 17.43
CA TYR A 471 12.36 9.33 17.52
C TYR A 471 11.09 8.94 18.30
N PRO A 472 10.39 7.87 17.89
CA PRO A 472 9.02 7.60 18.36
C PRO A 472 8.91 7.29 19.87
N PHE A 473 10.01 7.01 20.54
CA PHE A 473 10.01 6.64 21.95
C PHE A 473 10.89 7.56 22.81
N SER A 474 11.31 8.70 22.27
CA SER A 474 12.28 9.61 22.92
C SER A 474 11.68 10.44 24.04
N SER A 475 10.39 10.40 24.29
CA SER A 475 9.74 11.05 25.43
C SER A 475 8.51 10.29 25.86
N ASP A 476 8.05 10.51 27.09
CA ASP A 476 6.84 9.89 27.61
C ASP A 476 5.61 10.28 26.78
N VAL A 477 5.54 11.53 26.31
CA VAL A 477 4.46 11.98 25.43
C VAL A 477 4.45 11.21 24.11
N PHE A 478 5.62 10.93 23.54
CA PHE A 478 5.71 10.15 22.28
C PHE A 478 5.39 8.68 22.52
N ARG A 479 5.83 8.10 23.65
CA ARG A 479 5.46 6.73 24.05
C ARG A 479 3.95 6.59 24.20
N GLU A 480 3.28 7.59 24.79
CA GLU A 480 1.82 7.67 24.86
C GLU A 480 1.17 7.71 23.47
N HIS A 481 1.73 8.46 22.53
CA HIS A 481 1.23 8.51 21.17
C HIS A 481 1.43 7.19 20.41
N PHE A 482 2.52 6.48 20.68
CA PHE A 482 2.89 5.24 20.02
C PHE A 482 2.70 4.00 20.88
N ARG A 483 1.61 3.95 21.62
CA ARG A 483 1.27 2.83 22.53
C ARG A 483 1.23 1.49 21.81
N HIS A 484 0.72 1.44 20.59
CA HIS A 484 0.61 0.23 19.79
C HIS A 484 1.30 0.45 18.45
N THR A 485 2.40 -0.24 18.23
CA THR A 485 3.21 -0.10 17.03
C THR A 485 3.46 -1.44 16.35
N PHE A 486 3.67 -1.38 15.03
CA PHE A 486 3.97 -2.51 14.18
C PHE A 486 5.39 -2.38 13.61
N TRP A 487 6.27 -3.33 13.91
CA TRP A 487 7.67 -3.30 13.51
C TRP A 487 7.93 -4.38 12.47
N LEU A 488 8.37 -3.97 11.30
CA LEU A 488 8.65 -4.87 10.19
C LEU A 488 10.15 -5.20 10.14
N LEU A 489 10.51 -6.47 10.32
CA LEU A 489 11.87 -6.99 10.41
C LEU A 489 12.23 -7.85 9.18
N PRO A 490 13.53 -8.03 8.87
CA PRO A 490 13.97 -8.81 7.71
C PRO A 490 13.49 -10.24 7.73
N GLY A 491 13.54 -10.92 8.87
CA GLY A 491 13.23 -12.34 8.98
C GLY A 491 12.71 -12.75 10.36
N VAL A 492 12.40 -14.05 10.48
CA VAL A 492 11.87 -14.66 11.71
C VAL A 492 12.90 -14.71 12.81
N LYS A 493 14.13 -15.08 12.46
CA LYS A 493 15.24 -15.16 13.42
C LYS A 493 15.61 -13.78 13.96
N GLU A 494 15.59 -12.77 13.08
CA GLU A 494 15.82 -11.38 13.43
C GLU A 494 14.72 -10.86 14.37
N ALA A 495 13.47 -11.22 14.12
CA ALA A 495 12.37 -10.89 15.00
C ALA A 495 12.52 -11.54 16.40
N ALA A 496 12.90 -12.81 16.45
CA ALA A 496 13.15 -13.51 17.72
C ALA A 496 14.36 -12.94 18.48
N ALA A 497 15.42 -12.59 17.78
CA ALA A 497 16.60 -11.98 18.37
C ALA A 497 16.29 -10.58 18.92
N LEU A 498 15.52 -9.76 18.17
CA LEU A 498 15.13 -8.43 18.60
C LEU A 498 14.18 -8.48 19.81
N GLU A 499 13.23 -9.42 19.82
CA GLU A 499 12.38 -9.65 20.99
C GLU A 499 13.21 -9.84 22.26
N GLN A 500 14.28 -10.63 22.19
CA GLN A 500 15.16 -10.88 23.34
C GLN A 500 15.89 -9.60 23.81
N LEU A 501 16.28 -8.72 22.88
CA LEU A 501 16.90 -7.45 23.24
C LEU A 501 15.87 -6.49 23.85
N LEU A 502 14.70 -6.35 23.24
CA LEU A 502 13.63 -5.48 23.75
C LEU A 502 13.17 -5.88 25.16
N ARG A 503 13.07 -7.19 25.45
CA ARG A 503 12.74 -7.69 26.78
C ARG A 503 13.82 -7.46 27.84
N LYS A 504 15.03 -7.04 27.43
CA LYS A 504 16.14 -6.73 28.34
C LYS A 504 16.43 -5.24 28.41
N HIS A 505 15.95 -4.48 27.43
CA HIS A 505 16.16 -3.05 27.35
C HIS A 505 15.33 -2.33 28.41
N GLU A 506 15.93 -1.41 29.17
CA GLU A 506 15.32 -0.74 30.31
C GLU A 506 13.92 -0.19 29.99
N VAL A 507 13.79 0.68 28.99
CA VAL A 507 12.49 1.31 28.65
C VAL A 507 11.51 0.32 28.01
N PHE A 508 11.98 -0.49 27.06
CA PHE A 508 11.06 -1.37 26.33
C PHE A 508 10.55 -2.53 27.17
N SER A 509 11.35 -3.06 28.09
CA SER A 509 10.93 -4.17 28.95
C SER A 509 9.95 -3.75 30.04
N GLU A 510 10.08 -2.52 30.54
CA GLU A 510 9.21 -2.02 31.60
C GLU A 510 7.86 -1.53 31.05
N MET A 511 7.86 -0.91 29.89
CA MET A 511 6.68 -0.21 29.40
C MET A 511 5.90 -0.99 28.34
N PHE A 512 6.55 -1.79 27.48
CA PHE A 512 5.92 -2.39 26.32
C PHE A 512 5.80 -3.90 26.43
N HIS A 513 4.63 -4.43 26.10
CA HIS A 513 4.45 -5.86 25.88
C HIS A 513 4.87 -6.21 24.44
N ILE A 514 5.85 -7.10 24.30
CA ILE A 514 6.40 -7.50 23.00
C ILE A 514 5.64 -8.72 22.49
N ILE A 515 5.03 -8.59 21.30
CA ILE A 515 4.28 -9.64 20.60
C ILE A 515 5.06 -10.04 19.37
N ASN A 516 5.58 -11.25 19.31
CA ASN A 516 6.28 -11.75 18.14
C ASN A 516 5.31 -12.50 17.23
N ALA A 517 4.83 -11.82 16.20
CA ALA A 517 3.94 -12.35 15.18
C ALA A 517 4.66 -12.89 13.93
N ALA A 518 6.01 -12.91 13.90
CA ALA A 518 6.78 -13.41 12.76
C ALA A 518 6.57 -14.91 12.51
N GLY A 519 6.34 -15.68 13.57
CA GLY A 519 5.93 -17.08 13.52
C GLY A 519 6.96 -17.97 12.82
N ASP A 520 6.49 -18.82 11.89
CA ASP A 520 7.25 -19.84 11.18
C ASP A 520 7.87 -19.35 9.82
N GLY A 521 7.80 -18.05 9.56
CA GLY A 521 8.31 -17.44 8.31
C GLY A 521 7.33 -17.47 7.15
N ASN A 522 6.20 -18.15 7.26
CA ASN A 522 5.14 -18.02 6.25
C ASN A 522 4.54 -16.62 6.30
N ILE A 523 4.40 -16.01 5.14
CA ILE A 523 3.76 -14.68 5.00
C ILE A 523 2.28 -14.77 5.38
N GLU A 524 1.67 -15.93 5.18
CA GLU A 524 0.26 -16.18 5.44
C GLU A 524 0.03 -16.61 6.90
N ASP A 525 -0.84 -15.92 7.58
CA ASP A 525 -1.39 -16.36 8.86
C ASP A 525 -2.58 -17.31 8.57
N LYS A 526 -2.26 -18.55 8.19
CA LYS A 526 -3.24 -19.53 7.67
C LYS A 526 -4.44 -19.75 8.58
N ASN A 527 -4.26 -19.62 9.87
CA ASN A 527 -5.28 -19.88 10.89
C ASN A 527 -5.76 -18.60 11.59
N GLY A 528 -5.29 -17.41 11.17
CA GLY A 528 -5.61 -16.17 11.87
C GLY A 528 -5.08 -16.10 13.31
N SER A 529 -4.15 -16.98 13.67
CA SER A 529 -3.67 -17.11 15.05
C SER A 529 -2.80 -15.92 15.48
N ALA A 530 -1.97 -15.41 14.57
CA ALA A 530 -1.12 -14.27 14.85
C ALA A 530 -1.95 -12.97 15.02
N LEU A 531 -2.96 -12.78 14.17
CA LEU A 531 -3.88 -11.64 14.31
C LEU A 531 -4.68 -11.73 15.61
N ALA A 532 -5.20 -12.93 15.92
CA ALA A 532 -5.96 -13.15 17.15
C ALA A 532 -5.10 -12.88 18.39
N ASP A 533 -3.85 -13.32 18.41
CA ASP A 533 -2.92 -13.06 19.51
C ASP A 533 -2.65 -11.57 19.71
N VAL A 534 -2.41 -10.83 18.62
CA VAL A 534 -2.23 -9.38 18.68
C VAL A 534 -3.47 -8.69 19.25
N LEU A 535 -4.66 -9.03 18.73
CA LEU A 535 -5.91 -8.41 19.21
C LEU A 535 -6.25 -8.79 20.65
N ASP A 536 -6.02 -10.05 21.03
CA ASP A 536 -6.23 -10.50 22.40
C ASP A 536 -5.34 -9.75 23.41
N ASN A 537 -4.09 -9.46 23.05
CA ASN A 537 -3.20 -8.69 23.92
C ASN A 537 -3.59 -7.20 23.95
N ILE A 538 -3.94 -6.60 22.82
CA ILE A 538 -4.30 -5.18 22.77
C ILE A 538 -5.63 -4.91 23.47
N ARG A 539 -6.63 -5.77 23.27
CA ARG A 539 -8.01 -5.57 23.75
C ARG A 539 -8.36 -6.33 25.03
N GLY A 540 -7.54 -7.31 25.36
CA GLY A 540 -7.85 -8.31 26.37
C GLY A 540 -8.79 -9.39 25.84
N ASN A 541 -8.72 -10.58 26.44
CA ASN A 541 -9.61 -11.69 26.14
C ASN A 541 -9.93 -12.48 27.41
N ALA A 542 -11.10 -12.21 27.98
CA ALA A 542 -11.54 -12.87 29.21
C ALA A 542 -11.68 -14.39 29.05
N LYS A 543 -12.07 -14.91 27.87
CA LYS A 543 -12.18 -16.34 27.61
C LYS A 543 -10.84 -17.07 27.66
N LYS A 544 -9.76 -16.38 27.28
CA LYS A 544 -8.39 -16.88 27.30
C LYS A 544 -7.60 -16.42 28.52
N ASN A 545 -8.24 -15.71 29.44
CA ASN A 545 -7.60 -15.09 30.61
C ASN A 545 -6.42 -14.16 30.27
N ILE A 546 -6.55 -13.45 29.15
CA ILE A 546 -5.55 -12.45 28.69
C ILE A 546 -6.03 -11.07 29.10
N THR A 547 -5.24 -10.37 29.91
CA THR A 547 -5.47 -8.97 30.29
C THR A 547 -5.06 -8.03 29.18
N LYS A 548 -5.83 -6.98 28.95
CA LYS A 548 -5.49 -5.87 28.06
C LYS A 548 -4.11 -5.33 28.39
N LYS A 549 -3.31 -5.06 27.34
CA LYS A 549 -2.02 -4.39 27.45
C LYS A 549 -2.15 -2.98 26.91
N ASP A 550 -1.73 -2.00 27.70
CA ASP A 550 -1.84 -0.60 27.31
C ASP A 550 -0.80 -0.20 26.26
N TYR A 551 0.36 -0.87 26.26
CA TYR A 551 1.44 -0.63 25.31
C TYR A 551 1.93 -1.93 24.71
N THR A 552 1.96 -2.01 23.37
CA THR A 552 2.43 -3.20 22.65
C THR A 552 3.35 -2.86 21.49
N ILE A 553 4.35 -3.67 21.27
CA ILE A 553 5.16 -3.69 20.06
C ILE A 553 4.92 -5.03 19.37
N THR A 554 4.38 -5.00 18.16
CA THR A 554 4.16 -6.19 17.35
C THR A 554 5.31 -6.35 16.36
N LEU A 555 6.10 -7.41 16.50
CA LEU A 555 7.19 -7.75 15.59
C LEU A 555 6.68 -8.68 14.49
N SER A 556 7.02 -8.39 13.24
CA SER A 556 6.68 -9.24 12.09
C SER A 556 7.76 -9.18 11.02
N CYS A 557 7.82 -10.22 10.18
CA CYS A 557 8.69 -10.24 8.98
C CYS A 557 7.91 -10.35 7.66
N GLY A 558 6.59 -10.44 7.73
CA GLY A 558 5.71 -10.61 6.57
C GLY A 558 4.27 -10.89 6.96
N LYS A 559 4.03 -11.67 8.01
CA LYS A 559 2.68 -11.85 8.56
C LYS A 559 2.10 -10.49 8.97
N LEU A 560 0.78 -10.34 8.83
CA LEU A 560 0.03 -9.13 9.16
C LEU A 560 0.34 -7.90 8.28
N THR A 561 1.25 -7.99 7.30
CA THR A 561 1.50 -6.89 6.35
C THR A 561 0.35 -6.71 5.37
N THR A 562 -0.45 -7.75 5.17
CA THR A 562 -1.52 -7.77 4.17
C THR A 562 -2.75 -8.49 4.70
N GLY A 563 -3.95 -8.15 4.20
CA GLY A 563 -5.22 -8.84 4.52
C GLY A 563 -5.80 -8.62 5.91
N VAL A 564 -5.12 -7.95 6.84
CA VAL A 564 -5.54 -7.80 8.24
C VAL A 564 -5.76 -6.33 8.64
N SER A 565 -6.44 -6.12 9.75
CA SER A 565 -6.71 -4.81 10.32
C SER A 565 -6.52 -4.82 11.83
N VAL A 566 -5.61 -3.99 12.30
CA VAL A 566 -5.45 -3.67 13.72
C VAL A 566 -5.59 -2.15 13.85
N PRO A 567 -6.79 -1.64 14.13
CA PRO A 567 -7.08 -0.21 14.17
C PRO A 567 -6.22 0.56 15.16
N GLU A 568 -5.82 -0.11 16.22
CA GLU A 568 -5.04 0.46 17.33
C GLU A 568 -3.59 0.79 16.96
N TRP A 569 -3.03 0.20 15.90
CA TRP A 569 -1.69 0.56 15.46
C TRP A 569 -1.63 2.02 14.99
N THR A 570 -0.83 2.82 15.66
CA THR A 570 -0.64 4.24 15.36
C THR A 570 0.60 4.51 14.52
N ALA A 571 1.57 3.60 14.54
CA ALA A 571 2.78 3.70 13.74
C ALA A 571 3.28 2.35 13.24
N VAL A 572 3.99 2.40 12.10
CA VAL A 572 4.82 1.31 11.59
C VAL A 572 6.28 1.72 11.58
N LEU A 573 7.16 0.85 12.07
CA LEU A 573 8.61 1.00 11.97
C LEU A 573 9.13 0.03 10.90
N CYS A 574 9.69 0.56 9.82
CA CYS A 574 10.18 -0.22 8.70
C CYS A 574 11.68 -0.51 8.88
N MET A 575 12.00 -1.68 9.40
CA MET A 575 13.36 -2.20 9.59
C MET A 575 13.65 -3.40 8.66
N LYS A 576 12.71 -3.77 7.81
CA LYS A 576 12.90 -4.72 6.72
C LYS A 576 13.15 -3.94 5.45
N GLY A 577 14.13 -4.33 4.69
CA GLY A 577 14.21 -3.85 3.34
C GLY A 577 15.60 -3.94 2.76
N SER A 578 15.58 -4.42 1.54
CA SER A 578 16.53 -4.05 0.50
C SER A 578 15.93 -2.87 -0.25
N GLU A 579 16.76 -2.18 -0.98
CA GLU A 579 16.39 -1.18 -1.97
C GLU A 579 15.38 -1.73 -3.00
N ASN A 580 15.29 -3.05 -3.13
CA ASN A 580 14.43 -3.80 -4.04
C ASN A 580 13.09 -4.23 -3.43
N THR A 581 12.63 -3.60 -2.34
CA THR A 581 11.28 -3.87 -1.83
C THR A 581 10.26 -3.34 -2.84
N PRO A 582 9.39 -4.18 -3.44
CA PRO A 582 8.36 -3.71 -4.36
C PRO A 582 7.51 -2.63 -3.71
N ALA A 583 7.25 -1.54 -4.43
CA ALA A 583 6.43 -0.43 -3.92
C ALA A 583 5.05 -0.90 -3.47
N ALA A 584 4.48 -1.90 -4.16
CA ALA A 584 3.24 -2.54 -3.76
C ALA A 584 3.28 -3.06 -2.32
N ASN A 585 4.28 -3.85 -1.98
CA ASN A 585 4.43 -4.44 -0.66
C ASN A 585 4.67 -3.37 0.42
N TYR A 586 5.47 -2.37 0.08
CA TYR A 586 5.72 -1.24 0.97
C TYR A 586 4.44 -0.47 1.27
N MET A 587 3.71 -0.05 0.24
CA MET A 587 2.46 0.70 0.39
C MET A 587 1.38 -0.11 1.12
N GLN A 588 1.26 -1.41 0.83
CA GLN A 588 0.36 -2.28 1.56
C GLN A 588 0.68 -2.36 3.05
N THR A 589 1.95 -2.38 3.40
CA THR A 589 2.40 -2.42 4.80
C THR A 589 2.10 -1.11 5.52
N ILE A 590 2.50 0.02 4.95
CA ILE A 590 2.32 1.32 5.62
C ILE A 590 0.85 1.73 5.73
N PHE A 591 0.00 1.36 4.77
CA PHE A 591 -1.43 1.63 4.87
C PHE A 591 -2.14 0.82 5.98
N ARG A 592 -1.47 -0.14 6.65
CA ARG A 592 -2.06 -0.83 7.82
C ARG A 592 -2.34 0.13 8.96
N VAL A 593 -1.44 1.09 9.19
CA VAL A 593 -1.63 2.08 10.26
C VAL A 593 -2.65 3.16 9.91
N GLN A 594 -3.08 3.28 8.66
CA GLN A 594 -4.15 4.20 8.24
C GLN A 594 -5.55 3.67 8.55
N THR A 595 -5.69 2.60 9.31
CA THR A 595 -7.00 2.08 9.71
C THR A 595 -7.67 3.07 10.66
N HIS A 596 -8.93 3.39 10.35
CA HIS A 596 -9.81 4.16 11.23
C HIS A 596 -9.89 3.54 12.64
N ALA A 597 -9.83 4.36 13.65
CA ALA A 597 -10.01 3.95 15.03
C ALA A 597 -10.56 5.09 15.90
N VAL A 598 -11.28 4.70 16.93
CA VAL A 598 -11.56 5.54 18.09
C VAL A 598 -10.73 4.97 19.24
N LEU A 599 -9.76 5.73 19.73
CA LEU A 599 -8.85 5.34 20.79
C LEU A 599 -9.21 6.14 22.05
N GLU A 600 -9.68 5.45 23.08
CA GLU A 600 -10.12 6.07 24.34
C GLU A 600 -11.13 7.23 24.14
N GLY A 601 -12.08 7.02 23.22
CA GLY A 601 -13.11 8.02 22.88
C GLY A 601 -12.66 9.15 21.98
N ARG A 602 -11.40 9.13 21.53
CA ARG A 602 -10.82 10.14 20.65
C ARG A 602 -10.60 9.59 19.26
N GLN A 603 -10.87 10.39 18.25
CA GLN A 603 -10.69 9.98 16.86
C GLN A 603 -9.21 9.93 16.51
N LYS A 604 -8.75 8.80 15.95
CA LYS A 604 -7.43 8.70 15.35
C LYS A 604 -7.36 9.58 14.11
N SER A 605 -6.65 10.70 14.21
CA SER A 605 -6.55 11.72 13.15
C SER A 605 -5.35 11.50 12.25
N ASP A 606 -4.25 10.99 12.81
CA ASP A 606 -2.98 10.79 12.12
C ASP A 606 -2.40 9.41 12.41
N CYS A 607 -1.55 8.95 11.51
CA CYS A 607 -0.73 7.75 11.67
C CYS A 607 0.65 7.97 11.04
N TYR A 608 1.64 7.23 11.52
CA TYR A 608 3.03 7.49 11.20
C TYR A 608 3.75 6.28 10.63
N VAL A 609 4.67 6.57 9.72
CA VAL A 609 5.61 5.61 9.17
C VAL A 609 7.01 6.08 9.54
N PHE A 610 7.75 5.28 10.28
CA PHE A 610 9.15 5.51 10.58
C PHE A 610 9.99 4.60 9.70
N ASP A 611 10.63 5.18 8.69
CA ASP A 611 11.45 4.43 7.75
C ASP A 611 12.91 4.80 7.87
N PHE A 612 13.74 3.82 8.22
CA PHE A 612 15.17 4.00 8.39
C PHE A 612 15.96 3.75 7.10
N ALA A 613 15.27 3.59 5.96
CA ALA A 613 15.83 3.51 4.61
C ALA A 613 15.19 4.58 3.70
N PRO A 614 15.67 5.84 3.74
CA PRO A 614 15.05 6.96 3.03
C PRO A 614 14.80 6.70 1.55
N ASP A 615 15.76 6.07 0.86
CA ASP A 615 15.69 5.83 -0.57
C ASP A 615 14.54 4.87 -0.94
N ARG A 616 14.26 3.89 -0.11
CA ARG A 616 13.11 3.00 -0.28
C ARG A 616 11.78 3.73 -0.18
N ALA A 617 11.60 4.54 0.86
CA ALA A 617 10.38 5.31 1.04
C ALA A 617 10.13 6.24 -0.15
N LEU A 618 11.16 6.95 -0.60
CA LEU A 618 11.09 7.86 -1.74
C LEU A 618 10.79 7.12 -3.05
N THR A 619 11.44 5.98 -3.29
CA THR A 619 11.16 5.13 -4.47
C THR A 619 9.71 4.66 -4.48
N ALA A 620 9.22 4.12 -3.37
CA ALA A 620 7.84 3.63 -3.30
C ALA A 620 6.80 4.74 -3.52
N VAL A 621 7.04 5.93 -2.97
CA VAL A 621 6.16 7.09 -3.16
C VAL A 621 6.17 7.56 -4.64
N ALA A 622 7.34 7.62 -5.27
CA ALA A 622 7.45 8.01 -6.67
C ALA A 622 6.80 6.99 -7.62
N GLU A 623 7.00 5.69 -7.39
CA GLU A 623 6.35 4.64 -8.18
C GLU A 623 4.83 4.67 -8.02
N THR A 624 4.32 4.95 -6.82
CA THR A 624 2.89 5.12 -6.59
C THR A 624 2.33 6.31 -7.38
N ALA A 625 3.07 7.44 -7.45
CA ALA A 625 2.67 8.59 -8.23
C ALA A 625 2.64 8.29 -9.73
N LYS A 626 3.62 7.56 -10.26
CA LYS A 626 3.63 7.12 -11.67
C LYS A 626 2.41 6.28 -12.00
N MET A 627 2.06 5.34 -11.15
CA MET A 627 0.91 4.46 -11.37
C MET A 627 -0.42 5.20 -11.41
N ALA A 628 -0.63 6.14 -10.51
CA ALA A 628 -1.85 6.94 -10.49
C ALA A 628 -2.03 7.72 -11.80
N VAL A 629 -0.93 8.16 -12.43
CA VAL A 629 -0.95 8.87 -13.71
C VAL A 629 -1.12 7.92 -14.89
N TYR A 630 -0.47 6.75 -14.85
CA TYR A 630 -0.60 5.75 -15.91
C TYR A 630 -2.03 5.29 -16.11
N ALA A 631 -2.75 5.08 -15.01
CA ALA A 631 -4.17 4.72 -15.04
C ALA A 631 -5.11 5.84 -15.55
N GLN A 632 -4.59 7.04 -15.83
CA GLN A 632 -5.36 8.21 -16.29
C GLN A 632 -4.97 8.71 -17.69
N THR A 633 -4.10 8.01 -18.45
CA THR A 633 -3.58 8.49 -19.73
C THR A 633 -3.88 7.55 -20.90
N GLU A 634 -4.39 8.13 -22.00
CA GLU A 634 -4.60 7.40 -23.25
C GLU A 634 -3.28 6.96 -23.90
N LYS A 635 -3.27 5.75 -24.48
CA LYS A 635 -2.13 5.19 -25.24
C LYS A 635 -1.88 6.00 -26.52
N GLY A 636 -0.83 6.84 -26.56
CA GLY A 636 -0.43 7.52 -27.79
C GLY A 636 0.87 8.32 -27.71
N LYS A 637 1.73 8.16 -28.71
CA LYS A 637 3.10 8.70 -28.84
C LYS A 637 3.32 10.22 -28.67
N LYS A 638 2.30 11.05 -28.57
CA LYS A 638 2.42 12.51 -28.36
C LYS A 638 2.44 12.97 -26.91
N GLN A 639 2.32 12.06 -25.94
CA GLN A 639 1.97 12.37 -24.55
C GLN A 639 3.14 12.40 -23.55
N MET A 640 4.37 12.09 -23.94
CA MET A 640 5.47 11.92 -22.99
C MET A 640 5.77 13.13 -22.09
N LYS A 641 5.83 14.33 -22.65
CA LYS A 641 6.05 15.55 -21.83
C LYS A 641 4.86 15.87 -20.92
N LEU A 642 3.64 15.54 -21.37
CA LEU A 642 2.42 15.74 -20.58
C LEU A 642 2.34 14.73 -19.42
N THR A 643 2.79 13.51 -19.64
CA THR A 643 2.83 12.44 -18.63
C THR A 643 3.81 12.79 -17.51
N LYS A 644 5.02 13.22 -17.82
CA LYS A 644 6.01 13.63 -16.81
C LYS A 644 5.49 14.77 -15.94
N LYS A 645 4.88 15.78 -16.53
CA LYS A 645 4.28 16.89 -15.78
C LYS A 645 3.15 16.41 -14.85
N LYS A 646 2.31 15.48 -15.31
CA LYS A 646 1.25 14.88 -14.50
C LYS A 646 1.82 14.05 -13.34
N GLU A 647 2.89 13.30 -13.57
CA GLU A 647 3.60 12.56 -12.53
C GLU A 647 4.15 13.49 -11.45
N GLU A 648 4.79 14.58 -11.83
CA GLU A 648 5.29 15.60 -10.91
C GLU A 648 4.15 16.27 -10.11
N GLU A 649 3.07 16.63 -10.78
CA GLU A 649 1.88 17.21 -10.15
C GLU A 649 1.22 16.23 -9.17
N HIS A 650 1.13 14.95 -9.53
CA HIS A 650 0.57 13.92 -8.66
C HIS A 650 1.48 13.63 -7.46
N LEU A 651 2.79 13.53 -7.69
CA LEU A 651 3.78 13.38 -6.61
C LEU A 651 3.77 14.59 -5.67
N ALA A 652 3.71 15.80 -6.20
CA ALA A 652 3.59 17.01 -5.39
C ALA A 652 2.30 17.02 -4.56
N ALA A 653 1.19 16.57 -5.13
CA ALA A 653 -0.07 16.40 -4.41
C ALA A 653 0.03 15.33 -3.33
N PHE A 654 0.67 14.21 -3.63
CA PHE A 654 0.90 13.15 -2.63
C PHE A 654 1.72 13.66 -1.44
N ILE A 655 2.83 14.32 -1.68
CA ILE A 655 3.71 14.86 -0.62
C ILE A 655 2.98 15.91 0.22
N LYS A 656 2.15 16.74 -0.40
CA LYS A 656 1.34 17.73 0.32
C LYS A 656 0.35 17.08 1.29
N LEU A 657 -0.22 15.95 0.91
CA LEU A 657 -1.23 15.21 1.67
C LEU A 657 -0.64 14.16 2.60
N CYS A 658 0.49 13.57 2.23
CA CYS A 658 1.29 12.64 3.00
C CYS A 658 2.73 13.19 3.09
N PRO A 659 3.03 14.07 4.05
CA PRO A 659 4.36 14.65 4.16
C PRO A 659 5.43 13.59 4.34
N VAL A 660 6.49 13.68 3.53
CA VAL A 660 7.70 12.89 3.66
C VAL A 660 8.78 13.80 4.25
N LEU A 661 9.19 13.51 5.47
CA LEU A 661 10.14 14.30 6.22
C LEU A 661 11.47 13.55 6.35
N SER A 662 12.58 14.22 6.04
CA SER A 662 13.91 13.69 6.31
C SER A 662 14.34 14.09 7.72
N MET A 663 14.85 13.12 8.47
CA MET A 663 15.38 13.29 9.80
C MET A 663 16.87 12.94 9.79
N ASP A 664 17.71 13.91 10.07
CA ASP A 664 19.15 13.69 10.27
C ASP A 664 19.42 13.55 11.76
N GLU A 665 19.97 12.39 12.16
CA GLU A 665 20.29 12.03 13.54
C GLU A 665 19.13 12.22 14.55
N GLY A 666 17.88 12.16 14.06
CA GLY A 666 16.68 12.34 14.88
C GLY A 666 16.16 13.77 14.97
N GLU A 667 16.86 14.73 14.38
CA GLU A 667 16.42 16.12 14.31
C GLU A 667 15.64 16.39 13.00
N MET A 668 14.71 17.35 13.05
CA MET A 668 13.89 17.69 11.90
C MET A 668 14.73 18.30 10.78
N GLY A 669 14.94 17.54 9.73
CA GLY A 669 15.54 17.96 8.48
C GLY A 669 14.56 18.70 7.56
N LYS A 670 14.88 18.75 6.29
CA LYS A 670 14.08 19.43 5.26
C LYS A 670 12.88 18.62 4.82
N HIS A 671 11.77 19.31 4.52
CA HIS A 671 10.69 18.72 3.73
C HIS A 671 11.20 18.45 2.30
N PHE A 672 10.99 17.26 1.79
CA PHE A 672 11.29 16.97 0.41
C PHE A 672 10.24 17.61 -0.52
N SER A 673 10.70 18.34 -1.53
CA SER A 673 9.86 18.69 -2.68
C SER A 673 9.82 17.54 -3.69
N ALA A 674 8.83 17.56 -4.60
CA ALA A 674 8.76 16.56 -5.68
C ALA A 674 10.06 16.53 -6.50
N THR A 675 10.59 17.70 -6.84
CA THR A 675 11.85 17.84 -7.58
C THR A 675 13.02 17.22 -6.84
N GLN A 676 13.15 17.50 -5.54
CA GLN A 676 14.24 16.92 -4.73
C GLN A 676 14.12 15.39 -4.60
N ILE A 677 12.90 14.85 -4.56
CA ILE A 677 12.70 13.40 -4.55
C ILE A 677 13.16 12.80 -5.88
N PHE A 678 12.78 13.41 -7.01
CA PHE A 678 13.20 12.93 -8.31
C PHE A 678 14.72 13.04 -8.52
N GLU A 679 15.35 14.15 -8.10
CA GLU A 679 16.80 14.33 -8.14
C GLU A 679 17.52 13.26 -7.30
N LYS A 680 17.04 13.03 -6.06
CA LYS A 680 17.63 12.02 -5.18
C LYS A 680 17.48 10.61 -5.73
N LEU A 681 16.33 10.29 -6.33
CA LEU A 681 16.10 8.99 -6.96
C LEU A 681 16.96 8.79 -8.20
N SER A 682 17.17 9.84 -9.02
CA SER A 682 18.11 9.78 -10.14
C SER A 682 19.48 9.33 -9.69
N ASN A 683 20.01 9.95 -8.63
CA ASN A 683 21.31 9.60 -8.09
C ASN A 683 21.37 8.16 -7.58
N VAL A 684 20.30 7.69 -6.90
CA VAL A 684 20.23 6.29 -6.43
C VAL A 684 20.25 5.30 -7.59
N TYR A 685 19.50 5.56 -8.67
CA TYR A 685 19.50 4.68 -9.84
C TYR A 685 20.84 4.68 -10.58
N ILE A 686 21.47 5.85 -10.71
CA ILE A 686 22.82 5.97 -11.27
C ILE A 686 23.82 5.16 -10.43
N GLU A 687 23.82 5.34 -9.12
CA GLU A 687 24.67 4.57 -8.23
C GLU A 687 24.45 3.07 -8.35
N ARG A 688 23.20 2.61 -8.45
CA ARG A 688 22.90 1.18 -8.65
C ARG A 688 23.45 0.70 -9.97
N ALA A 689 23.19 1.41 -11.07
CA ALA A 689 23.67 1.05 -12.38
C ALA A 689 25.20 0.96 -12.40
N VAL A 690 25.86 1.90 -11.76
CA VAL A 690 27.35 1.93 -11.68
C VAL A 690 27.89 0.79 -10.82
N ARG A 691 27.22 0.38 -9.75
CA ARG A 691 27.69 -0.67 -8.83
C ARG A 691 27.41 -2.08 -9.32
N SER A 692 26.20 -2.35 -9.78
CA SER A 692 25.73 -3.69 -10.15
C SER A 692 25.82 -3.95 -11.64
N GLY A 693 26.13 -2.93 -12.43
CA GLY A 693 26.01 -2.98 -13.88
C GLY A 693 24.56 -3.25 -14.28
N TYR A 694 24.36 -3.79 -15.45
CA TYR A 694 23.04 -4.17 -15.95
C TYR A 694 22.52 -5.50 -15.36
N ALA A 695 23.22 -6.08 -14.40
CA ALA A 695 22.76 -7.29 -13.72
C ALA A 695 21.64 -7.07 -12.70
N ASP A 696 21.39 -5.82 -12.30
CA ASP A 696 20.30 -5.49 -11.37
C ASP A 696 18.97 -5.45 -12.12
N ASN A 697 18.15 -6.48 -11.92
CA ASN A 697 16.83 -6.57 -12.56
C ASN A 697 15.89 -5.42 -12.18
N SER A 698 16.16 -4.69 -11.09
CA SER A 698 15.36 -3.53 -10.68
C SER A 698 15.56 -2.31 -11.57
N LEU A 699 16.61 -2.30 -12.38
CA LEU A 699 16.86 -1.24 -13.36
C LEU A 699 15.97 -1.34 -14.60
N TYR A 700 15.39 -2.52 -14.86
CA TYR A 700 14.61 -2.76 -16.06
C TYR A 700 13.11 -2.55 -15.80
N ASN A 701 12.46 -1.90 -16.76
CA ASN A 701 11.02 -1.87 -16.87
C ASN A 701 10.59 -2.93 -17.91
N PRO A 702 10.10 -4.10 -17.47
CA PRO A 702 9.76 -5.19 -18.40
C PRO A 702 8.68 -4.81 -19.41
N ASP A 703 7.82 -3.85 -19.07
CA ASP A 703 6.69 -3.47 -19.93
C ASP A 703 7.14 -2.62 -21.13
N GLN A 704 8.28 -1.95 -21.02
CA GLN A 704 8.84 -1.11 -22.08
C GLN A 704 9.68 -1.92 -23.09
N LEU A 705 10.16 -3.10 -22.69
CA LEU A 705 10.92 -4.00 -23.58
C LEU A 705 10.06 -4.63 -24.67
N MET A 706 8.73 -4.59 -24.54
CA MET A 706 7.80 -5.19 -25.49
C MET A 706 7.60 -4.40 -26.77
N ASN A 707 7.97 -3.13 -26.80
CA ASN A 707 7.67 -2.20 -27.89
C ASN A 707 8.88 -1.37 -28.27
N LEU A 708 10.01 -2.02 -28.55
CA LEU A 708 11.17 -1.34 -29.10
C LEU A 708 10.86 -0.82 -30.49
N SER A 709 11.22 0.42 -30.78
CA SER A 709 11.16 0.93 -32.14
C SER A 709 12.29 0.30 -32.98
N PRO A 710 12.17 0.28 -34.34
CA PRO A 710 13.26 -0.22 -35.17
C PRO A 710 14.58 0.50 -34.94
N GLU A 711 14.53 1.80 -34.57
CA GLU A 711 15.73 2.55 -34.20
C GLU A 711 16.35 2.08 -32.89
N GLN A 712 15.51 1.72 -31.92
CA GLN A 712 15.96 1.18 -30.63
C GLN A 712 16.54 -0.23 -30.78
N GLU A 713 15.92 -1.09 -31.60
CA GLU A 713 16.47 -2.41 -31.94
C GLU A 713 17.83 -2.29 -32.63
N LYS A 714 17.95 -1.38 -33.59
CA LYS A 714 19.22 -1.09 -34.26
C LYS A 714 20.26 -0.62 -33.26
N ALA A 715 19.91 0.33 -32.39
CA ALA A 715 20.83 0.87 -31.39
C ALA A 715 21.29 -0.19 -30.38
N LEU A 716 20.45 -1.16 -30.01
CA LEU A 716 20.84 -2.31 -29.20
C LEU A 716 21.83 -3.21 -29.94
N GLY A 717 21.63 -3.39 -31.25
CA GLY A 717 22.58 -4.06 -32.15
C GLY A 717 23.92 -3.35 -32.21
N ASP A 718 23.91 -2.00 -32.29
CA ASP A 718 25.13 -1.18 -32.34
C ASP A 718 25.93 -1.27 -31.02
N VAL A 719 25.26 -1.35 -29.87
CA VAL A 719 25.94 -1.62 -28.57
C VAL A 719 26.59 -3.00 -28.58
N HIS A 720 25.90 -4.00 -29.13
CA HIS A 720 26.45 -5.35 -29.31
C HIS A 720 27.73 -5.34 -30.18
N ASP A 721 27.69 -4.62 -31.29
CA ASP A 721 28.82 -4.54 -32.22
C ASP A 721 30.02 -3.78 -31.64
N LEU A 722 29.76 -2.77 -30.77
CA LEU A 722 30.81 -2.05 -30.05
C LEU A 722 31.54 -2.91 -29.02
N LEU A 723 30.78 -3.79 -28.32
CA LEU A 723 31.30 -4.64 -27.25
C LEU A 723 31.86 -5.99 -27.75
N GLY A 724 31.54 -6.31 -29.01
CA GLY A 724 31.96 -7.59 -29.63
C GLY A 724 30.99 -8.74 -29.31
N SER A 725 31.12 -9.84 -30.05
CA SER A 725 30.30 -11.02 -29.84
C SER A 725 30.67 -11.73 -28.55
N MET A 726 29.69 -12.12 -27.76
CA MET A 726 29.91 -12.88 -26.55
C MET A 726 30.46 -14.28 -26.84
N PRO A 727 31.44 -14.76 -26.06
CA PRO A 727 31.93 -16.13 -26.16
C PRO A 727 30.81 -17.14 -25.92
N ASN A 728 30.79 -18.22 -26.68
CA ASN A 728 29.79 -19.29 -26.56
C ASN A 728 29.72 -19.96 -25.16
N ALA A 729 30.75 -19.76 -24.33
CA ALA A 729 30.83 -20.29 -22.95
C ALA A 729 29.92 -19.55 -21.96
N TRP A 730 29.32 -18.44 -22.34
CA TRP A 730 28.59 -17.56 -21.45
C TRP A 730 27.05 -17.70 -21.56
N LYS A 731 26.59 -18.86 -21.91
CA LYS A 731 25.15 -19.14 -21.81
C LYS A 731 24.77 -19.20 -20.34
N PRO A 732 23.88 -18.32 -19.84
CA PRO A 732 23.53 -18.33 -18.44
C PRO A 732 22.86 -19.62 -18.09
N GLU A 733 23.22 -20.15 -16.96
CA GLU A 733 22.40 -21.11 -16.25
C GLU A 733 21.12 -20.43 -15.79
N LYS A 734 20.09 -20.44 -16.63
CA LYS A 734 18.70 -20.05 -16.30
C LYS A 734 18.50 -18.67 -15.67
N ILE A 735 18.50 -17.63 -16.46
CA ILE A 735 17.87 -16.39 -16.08
C ILE A 735 16.35 -16.61 -16.16
N ASN A 736 15.66 -16.53 -15.01
CA ASN A 736 14.22 -16.42 -14.95
C ASN A 736 13.83 -14.97 -15.31
N VAL A 737 13.82 -14.64 -16.56
CA VAL A 737 13.14 -13.44 -17.04
C VAL A 737 11.66 -13.73 -16.90
N ASN A 738 10.95 -12.90 -16.14
CA ASN A 738 9.51 -13.00 -16.01
C ASN A 738 8.90 -12.72 -17.39
N LYS A 739 8.49 -13.78 -18.08
CA LYS A 739 7.96 -13.73 -19.46
C LYS A 739 6.52 -13.18 -19.55
N ASN A 740 5.97 -12.64 -18.47
CA ASN A 740 4.62 -12.11 -18.49
C ASN A 740 4.53 -10.93 -19.46
N GLY A 741 4.05 -11.26 -20.62
CA GLY A 741 3.81 -10.31 -21.68
C GLY A 741 5.00 -10.04 -22.61
N LEU A 742 6.19 -10.59 -22.38
CA LEU A 742 7.35 -10.46 -23.26
C LEU A 742 7.32 -11.49 -24.38
N GLY A 743 7.55 -11.06 -25.61
CA GLY A 743 7.85 -11.96 -26.73
C GLY A 743 9.19 -12.69 -26.53
N ASP A 744 9.41 -13.78 -27.27
CA ASP A 744 10.67 -14.55 -27.14
C ASP A 744 11.88 -13.69 -27.58
N ALA A 745 11.73 -12.83 -28.57
CA ALA A 745 12.77 -11.89 -29.00
C ALA A 745 13.15 -10.90 -27.92
N ASP A 746 12.17 -10.34 -27.20
CA ASP A 746 12.39 -9.36 -26.13
C ASP A 746 13.07 -10.01 -24.93
N ALA A 747 12.68 -11.23 -24.60
CA ALA A 747 13.30 -12.01 -23.55
C ALA A 747 14.78 -12.32 -23.85
N GLU A 748 15.13 -12.56 -25.12
CA GLU A 748 16.52 -12.77 -25.53
C GLU A 748 17.34 -11.48 -25.48
N GLN A 749 16.76 -10.33 -25.81
CA GLN A 749 17.43 -9.03 -25.69
C GLN A 749 17.73 -8.67 -24.24
N ILE A 750 16.78 -8.90 -23.32
CA ILE A 750 17.00 -8.72 -21.87
C ILE A 750 18.13 -9.63 -21.39
N LYS A 751 18.12 -10.89 -21.79
CA LYS A 751 19.17 -11.82 -21.47
C LYS A 751 20.51 -11.32 -22.00
N TYR A 752 20.55 -10.76 -23.20
CA TYR A 752 21.75 -10.23 -23.81
C TYR A 752 22.34 -9.08 -23.00
N ILE A 753 21.52 -8.10 -22.57
CA ILE A 753 21.96 -6.99 -21.73
C ILE A 753 22.45 -7.52 -20.37
N TYR A 754 21.73 -8.47 -19.78
CA TYR A 754 22.16 -9.13 -18.55
C TYR A 754 23.51 -9.84 -18.71
N TYR A 755 23.75 -10.46 -19.86
CA TYR A 755 25.03 -11.09 -20.17
C TYR A 755 26.20 -10.11 -20.26
N LEU A 756 25.99 -8.98 -20.92
CA LEU A 756 27.00 -7.95 -21.00
C LEU A 756 27.44 -7.49 -19.62
N SER A 757 26.52 -7.42 -18.67
CA SER A 757 26.78 -7.00 -17.30
C SER A 757 27.47 -8.05 -16.44
N LYS A 758 27.31 -9.34 -16.77
CA LYS A 758 27.88 -10.46 -16.02
C LYS A 758 29.18 -10.97 -16.63
N SER A 759 29.57 -10.43 -17.75
CA SER A 759 30.69 -10.93 -18.51
C SER A 759 32.06 -10.31 -18.10
N GLU A 760 33.17 -10.92 -18.51
CA GLU A 760 34.50 -10.29 -18.37
C GLU A 760 34.66 -9.01 -19.20
N VAL A 761 33.78 -8.79 -20.19
CA VAL A 761 33.76 -7.57 -21.00
C VAL A 761 33.17 -6.40 -20.21
N LEU A 762 32.24 -6.70 -19.31
CA LEU A 762 31.62 -5.76 -18.36
C LEU A 762 31.75 -6.34 -16.95
N PRO A 763 32.91 -6.36 -16.34
CA PRO A 763 33.03 -6.84 -14.98
C PRO A 763 32.19 -5.97 -14.03
N PRO A 764 31.54 -6.57 -13.01
CA PRO A 764 30.92 -5.80 -11.96
C PRO A 764 31.98 -4.90 -11.34
N ARG A 765 31.69 -3.63 -11.22
CA ARG A 765 32.62 -2.62 -10.73
C ARG A 765 33.13 -2.98 -9.34
N PRO A 766 34.44 -3.12 -9.12
CA PRO A 766 34.97 -3.71 -7.89
C PRO A 766 34.84 -2.88 -6.63
N SER A 767 34.70 -1.61 -6.68
CA SER A 767 34.33 -0.74 -5.55
C SER A 767 34.29 0.71 -5.97
N MET A 768 33.26 1.43 -5.60
CA MET A 768 33.11 2.84 -5.88
C MET A 768 34.11 3.75 -5.14
N ALA A 769 34.77 3.25 -4.10
CA ALA A 769 35.52 4.11 -3.20
C ALA A 769 36.85 4.63 -3.75
N ALA A 770 37.27 4.22 -4.95
CA ALA A 770 38.66 4.40 -5.28
C ALA A 770 38.96 5.27 -6.50
N LYS A 771 37.96 5.82 -7.25
CA LYS A 771 38.41 5.97 -8.62
C LYS A 771 37.81 7.10 -9.44
N PHE A 772 37.41 8.15 -8.79
CA PHE A 772 37.19 9.42 -9.43
C PHE A 772 38.42 10.32 -9.18
N ASP A 773 38.84 11.05 -10.19
CA ASP A 773 39.87 12.07 -10.02
C ASP A 773 39.35 13.28 -9.22
N ASP A 774 40.22 14.22 -8.90
CA ASP A 774 39.88 15.41 -8.14
C ASP A 774 38.79 16.30 -8.78
N ASN A 775 38.43 16.03 -10.04
CA ASN A 775 37.39 16.71 -10.79
C ASN A 775 36.09 15.87 -10.86
N GLY A 776 36.03 14.74 -10.17
CA GLY A 776 34.89 13.82 -10.18
C GLY A 776 34.76 12.99 -11.45
N MET A 777 35.83 12.90 -12.28
CA MET A 777 35.86 12.09 -13.50
C MET A 777 36.36 10.68 -13.19
N PRO A 778 35.74 9.63 -13.76
CA PRO A 778 36.18 8.25 -13.55
C PRO A 778 37.60 8.03 -14.08
N THR A 779 38.38 7.26 -13.35
CA THR A 779 39.72 6.82 -13.80
C THR A 779 39.61 5.75 -14.90
N THR A 780 40.70 5.43 -15.56
CA THR A 780 40.75 4.71 -16.86
C THR A 780 39.89 3.42 -16.94
N GLU A 781 39.85 2.59 -15.91
CA GLU A 781 39.04 1.36 -15.91
C GLU A 781 37.55 1.66 -15.65
N ASP A 782 37.28 2.67 -14.82
CA ASP A 782 35.94 3.14 -14.52
C ASP A 782 35.33 3.92 -15.70
N GLU A 783 36.15 4.57 -16.52
CA GLU A 783 35.76 5.27 -17.73
C GLU A 783 35.07 4.36 -18.73
N VAL A 784 35.69 3.23 -19.08
CA VAL A 784 35.14 2.27 -20.04
C VAL A 784 33.82 1.71 -19.54
N TRP A 785 33.75 1.44 -18.23
CA TRP A 785 32.54 0.89 -17.61
C TRP A 785 31.37 1.89 -17.58
N SER A 786 31.66 3.14 -17.25
CA SER A 786 30.66 4.21 -17.24
C SER A 786 30.11 4.46 -18.63
N ASP A 787 30.93 4.49 -19.65
CA ASP A 787 30.52 4.73 -21.04
C ASP A 787 29.60 3.62 -21.57
N VAL A 788 29.91 2.37 -21.25
CA VAL A 788 29.07 1.23 -21.62
C VAL A 788 27.72 1.27 -20.87
N MET A 789 27.70 1.79 -19.65
CA MET A 789 26.46 1.95 -18.89
C MET A 789 25.57 3.08 -19.42
N CYS A 790 26.18 4.19 -19.84
CA CYS A 790 25.45 5.35 -20.33
C CYS A 790 24.79 5.11 -21.68
N ALA A 791 25.48 4.48 -22.61
CA ALA A 791 24.99 4.26 -23.97
C ALA A 791 23.61 3.59 -24.05
N PRO A 792 23.32 2.45 -23.36
CA PRO A 792 21.99 1.85 -23.40
C PRO A 792 20.89 2.72 -22.76
N VAL A 793 21.20 3.49 -21.72
CA VAL A 793 20.22 4.34 -21.06
C VAL A 793 19.81 5.51 -21.96
N GLU A 794 20.76 6.08 -22.70
CA GLU A 794 20.46 7.17 -23.64
C GLU A 794 19.70 6.69 -24.86
N LEU A 795 20.03 5.49 -25.37
CA LEU A 795 19.36 4.91 -26.53
C LEU A 795 17.98 4.34 -26.19
N PHE A 796 17.81 3.82 -24.98
CA PHE A 796 16.58 3.21 -24.52
C PHE A 796 16.04 3.88 -23.25
N PRO A 797 15.73 5.18 -23.31
CA PRO A 797 15.36 5.92 -22.13
C PRO A 797 14.09 5.42 -21.42
N TYR A 798 13.32 4.51 -22.04
CA TYR A 798 12.10 3.92 -21.48
C TYR A 798 12.28 2.50 -20.96
N LEU A 799 13.41 1.89 -21.22
CA LEU A 799 13.72 0.54 -20.79
C LEU A 799 13.96 0.46 -19.29
N PHE A 800 14.50 1.53 -18.71
CA PHE A 800 14.90 1.59 -17.33
C PHE A 800 13.85 2.32 -16.49
N VAL A 801 13.65 1.88 -15.26
CA VAL A 801 12.83 2.63 -14.32
C VAL A 801 13.45 4.01 -14.09
N SER A 802 12.66 5.06 -14.08
CA SER A 802 13.11 6.45 -13.90
C SER A 802 14.08 6.99 -14.98
N HIS A 803 14.07 6.40 -16.15
CA HIS A 803 14.94 6.81 -17.27
C HIS A 803 14.92 8.30 -17.58
N SER A 804 13.76 8.96 -17.49
CA SER A 804 13.63 10.41 -17.76
C SER A 804 14.47 11.28 -16.83
N GLN A 805 14.86 10.76 -15.70
CA GLN A 805 15.72 11.42 -14.72
C GLN A 805 17.20 11.11 -14.99
N LEU A 806 17.49 9.92 -15.51
CA LEU A 806 18.82 9.51 -15.90
C LEU A 806 19.32 10.24 -17.15
N VAL A 807 18.44 10.60 -18.08
CA VAL A 807 18.79 11.23 -19.38
C VAL A 807 18.93 12.76 -19.30
N ASN A 808 18.41 13.44 -18.27
CA ASN A 808 18.43 14.91 -18.21
C ASN A 808 19.71 15.51 -17.61
N GLY A 809 20.86 15.00 -17.92
CA GLY A 809 22.13 15.72 -17.76
C GLY A 809 23.07 15.26 -16.67
N GLU A 810 22.65 14.42 -15.72
CA GLU A 810 23.55 13.95 -14.66
C GLU A 810 24.43 12.77 -15.08
N TRP A 811 23.99 12.01 -16.08
CA TRP A 811 24.84 10.99 -16.72
C TRP A 811 26.02 11.57 -17.49
N SER A 812 25.92 12.83 -17.94
CA SER A 812 27.04 13.50 -18.58
C SER A 812 28.27 13.67 -17.67
N SER A 813 28.05 13.65 -16.33
CA SER A 813 29.14 13.68 -15.36
C SER A 813 29.85 12.32 -15.19
N PHE A 814 29.24 11.24 -15.71
CA PHE A 814 29.81 9.89 -15.71
C PHE A 814 30.23 9.40 -17.10
N SER A 815 29.85 10.11 -18.16
CA SER A 815 30.19 9.73 -19.52
C SER A 815 31.62 10.07 -19.86
N ASN A 816 32.43 9.05 -20.12
CA ASN A 816 33.71 9.29 -20.73
C ASN A 816 33.54 9.46 -22.25
N PRO A 817 34.17 10.51 -22.79
CA PRO A 817 34.11 10.84 -24.21
C PRO A 817 34.64 9.76 -25.17
N VAL A 818 35.32 8.72 -24.75
CA VAL A 818 36.01 7.78 -25.63
C VAL A 818 35.08 6.81 -26.34
N LEU A 819 34.21 6.10 -25.61
CA LEU A 819 33.22 5.18 -26.21
C LEU A 819 32.07 5.97 -26.88
N TRP A 820 31.67 7.06 -26.29
CA TRP A 820 30.67 7.93 -26.86
C TRP A 820 31.15 8.55 -28.18
N LYS A 821 32.41 9.02 -28.24
CA LYS A 821 33.04 9.48 -29.51
C LYS A 821 33.17 8.34 -30.52
N LYS A 822 33.46 7.14 -30.12
CA LYS A 822 33.48 5.98 -31.04
C LYS A 822 32.09 5.71 -31.60
N TRP A 823 31.06 5.82 -30.79
CA TRP A 823 29.67 5.64 -31.20
C TRP A 823 29.21 6.78 -32.13
N GLU A 824 29.42 8.06 -31.73
CA GLU A 824 29.13 9.23 -32.59
C GLU A 824 29.90 9.20 -33.92
N ASN A 825 31.13 8.71 -33.90
CA ASN A 825 31.92 8.59 -35.13
C ASN A 825 31.37 7.47 -36.02
N LYS A 826 30.94 6.34 -35.46
CA LYS A 826 30.29 5.26 -36.21
C LYS A 826 28.98 5.77 -36.83
N GLU A 827 28.14 6.51 -36.11
CA GLU A 827 26.91 7.09 -36.62
C GLU A 827 27.16 8.14 -37.75
N LYS A 828 28.26 8.89 -37.66
CA LYS A 828 28.68 9.82 -38.71
C LYS A 828 29.19 9.09 -39.95
N ASP A 829 29.92 8.00 -39.76
CA ASP A 829 30.45 7.18 -40.85
C ASP A 829 29.31 6.45 -41.58
N ASP A 830 28.30 5.94 -40.85
CA ASP A 830 27.12 5.28 -41.41
C ASP A 830 26.26 6.28 -42.20
N LYS A 831 26.00 7.49 -41.66
CA LYS A 831 25.32 8.58 -42.38
C LYS A 831 26.09 9.05 -43.61
N THR A 832 27.42 8.95 -43.61
CA THR A 832 28.28 9.30 -44.76
C THR A 832 28.32 8.18 -45.81
N ALA A 833 28.12 6.93 -45.37
CA ALA A 833 28.00 5.78 -46.27
C ALA A 833 26.63 5.70 -46.96
N GLU A 834 25.56 6.09 -46.26
CA GLU A 834 24.20 6.22 -46.84
C GLU A 834 24.05 7.41 -47.78
N ALA A 835 24.92 8.46 -47.64
CA ALA A 835 24.93 9.65 -48.53
C ALA A 835 25.83 9.49 -49.75
N LYS A 836 26.57 8.41 -49.89
CA LYS A 836 27.33 8.01 -51.06
C LYS A 836 26.64 6.86 -51.78
#